data_05ce8876a516c0bcdf696ee2f95304ab
#
_entry.id   05ce8876a516c0bcdf696ee2f95304ab
#
_cell.length_a   1.000
_cell.length_b   1.000
_cell.length_c   1.000
_cell.angle_alpha   90.00
_cell.angle_beta   90.00
_cell.angle_gamma   90.00
#
_symmetry.space_group_name_H-M   'P 1'
#
loop_
_entity.id
_entity.type
_entity.pdbx_description
1 polymer ?
#
loop_
_entity_poly.entity_id
_entity_poly.type
_entity_poly.pdbx_seq_one_letter_code
_entity_poly.pdbx_strand_id
1 'polypeptide(L)'
;MKNIAFLFLVLLAPIFSFGQLQSPDAYLGYTLGTKFTRHHQVVEYFRHVAASSDQVVLDPYGETYEGRLLQLAYVSSPQNIERLEELRLGHLKNTGLVEGTPNDDIAVVWLSFNVHGNESSSTEAAMKTIHSLITEHQDWLENTVVIIDPCINPDGRDRYVNWYKQNRSLPYDPNPMAREHNELWQSGRTNHYIFDLNRDWAWASQVESQQRIQKYNRWLPHVHVDFHEQGINEPYYFAPAAKPLHEIITPFQMEFQDWLAKNHARYFDKNGWFYFTKERFDLLYPSYGDTYPTYLGAIGMTYEQAGNGRAGLGIDNDEGIELTLIDRIAHHHTTALSTVETASNNKTALNTNFQKYFADSKRKYQSYILTGSAGKIAPLKRLLDLHQIRYEYLNGTQQIKGYDYQAQRNQTTRFDNGALVIPTNQVKGKMAQVLFEPDTALQDSITYDITAWSLPYAYGLKAMASNSKINTQAQSAPSAATPPLGEAMGWGTSYDSFEDGKFLAALIKANINVRYSQKPLTNSGKNWKRGNLFILKGDNLKNPDYATTARQIADKHQKALDPISTGYADQGPDMGSYALQWIKKPQIAVLAEGRVSSYNYGEIWHFFEQQLKFPFHQVRANELNSRVLDQIDVLILPAGRYTLLNAPDKKEALLQWMRKGGRLLAFGSALNAFSGQEPFGLKKKENEREIDPLLPYEDQERESMSYLTTGSIYEASVDGSHPIGMGYTKEYYSLKLSADAYEILEDGDNVAYLTKTA
;
A
#
# COMPACT_ATOMS: atom_id res chain seq x y z
N MET A 1 -35.78 -6.86 80.08
CA MET A 1 -36.23 -6.95 78.68
C MET A 1 -35.13 -6.35 77.81
N LYS A 2 -34.35 -7.21 77.18
CA LYS A 2 -33.22 -6.79 76.34
C LYS A 2 -33.64 -6.94 74.85
N ASN A 3 -33.73 -5.84 74.10
CA ASN A 3 -33.99 -5.85 72.67
C ASN A 3 -32.70 -6.13 71.96
N ILE A 4 -32.62 -7.26 71.26
CA ILE A 4 -31.53 -7.60 70.28
C ILE A 4 -31.99 -7.13 68.91
N ALA A 5 -31.36 -6.09 68.41
CA ALA A 5 -31.53 -5.65 67.03
C ALA A 5 -30.61 -6.50 66.11
N PHE A 6 -31.19 -7.28 65.19
CA PHE A 6 -30.50 -8.04 64.18
C PHE A 6 -30.23 -7.09 62.98
N LEU A 7 -28.96 -6.73 62.76
CA LEU A 7 -28.53 -5.97 61.63
C LEU A 7 -28.34 -6.93 60.46
N PHE A 8 -29.25 -6.88 59.46
CA PHE A 8 -29.06 -7.57 58.16
C PHE A 8 -28.06 -6.79 57.31
N LEU A 9 -26.84 -7.29 57.22
CA LEU A 9 -25.83 -6.78 56.27
C LEU A 9 -26.13 -7.39 54.87
N VAL A 10 -26.82 -6.65 54.01
CA VAL A 10 -26.99 -7.05 52.60
C VAL A 10 -25.67 -6.75 51.87
N LEU A 11 -24.91 -7.79 51.60
CA LEU A 11 -23.77 -7.73 50.68
C LEU A 11 -24.29 -7.46 49.26
N LEU A 12 -24.25 -6.20 48.83
CA LEU A 12 -24.40 -5.80 47.45
C LEU A 12 -23.14 -6.24 46.68
N ALA A 13 -23.13 -7.48 46.20
CA ALA A 13 -22.23 -7.84 45.12
C ALA A 13 -22.66 -7.06 43.88
N PRO A 14 -21.75 -6.40 43.12
CA PRO A 14 -22.13 -5.78 41.88
C PRO A 14 -22.58 -6.88 40.91
N ILE A 15 -23.89 -6.96 40.69
CA ILE A 15 -24.45 -7.77 39.61
C ILE A 15 -24.08 -7.00 38.34
N PHE A 16 -23.06 -7.44 37.63
CA PHE A 16 -22.84 -7.01 36.25
C PHE A 16 -24.03 -7.53 35.44
N SER A 17 -25.06 -6.71 35.30
CA SER A 17 -26.14 -6.97 34.37
C SER A 17 -25.64 -6.61 32.96
N PHE A 18 -25.25 -7.60 32.20
CA PHE A 18 -25.07 -7.41 30.76
C PHE A 18 -26.42 -6.96 30.20
N GLY A 19 -26.41 -5.92 29.32
CA GLY A 19 -27.57 -5.56 28.53
C GLY A 19 -28.01 -6.79 27.70
N GLN A 20 -29.31 -6.89 27.37
CA GLN A 20 -29.76 -7.98 26.50
C GLN A 20 -29.10 -7.84 25.12
N LEU A 21 -28.33 -8.85 24.67
CA LEU A 21 -27.75 -8.91 23.35
C LEU A 21 -28.85 -8.86 22.30
N GLN A 22 -28.73 -7.92 21.36
CA GLN A 22 -29.64 -7.75 20.23
C GLN A 22 -29.02 -8.24 18.95
N SER A 23 -29.83 -8.86 18.08
CA SER A 23 -29.42 -9.10 16.68
C SER A 23 -29.15 -7.78 15.96
N PRO A 24 -28.38 -7.80 14.83
CA PRO A 24 -28.18 -6.59 14.03
C PRO A 24 -29.48 -5.90 13.64
N ASP A 25 -30.49 -6.65 13.22
CA ASP A 25 -31.81 -6.15 12.83
C ASP A 25 -32.51 -5.41 13.98
N ALA A 26 -32.52 -6.02 15.16
CA ALA A 26 -33.16 -5.45 16.35
C ALA A 26 -32.45 -4.17 16.82
N TYR A 27 -31.11 -4.17 16.81
CA TYR A 27 -30.29 -3.03 17.22
C TYR A 27 -30.40 -1.86 16.24
N LEU A 28 -30.32 -2.13 14.95
CA LEU A 28 -30.37 -1.12 13.89
C LEU A 28 -31.78 -0.60 13.62
N GLY A 29 -32.83 -1.34 14.03
CA GLY A 29 -34.22 -1.00 13.80
C GLY A 29 -34.69 -1.18 12.34
N TYR A 30 -33.97 -2.00 11.57
CA TYR A 30 -34.35 -2.42 10.21
C TYR A 30 -33.69 -3.76 9.88
N THR A 31 -34.28 -4.51 8.96
CA THR A 31 -33.72 -5.78 8.49
C THR A 31 -32.42 -5.54 7.74
N LEU A 32 -31.35 -6.23 8.17
CA LEU A 32 -30.02 -6.14 7.56
C LEU A 32 -30.09 -6.49 6.07
N GLY A 33 -29.51 -5.63 5.23
CA GLY A 33 -29.58 -5.75 3.77
C GLY A 33 -30.71 -4.93 3.10
N THR A 34 -31.65 -4.37 3.86
CA THR A 34 -32.67 -3.43 3.28
C THR A 34 -32.17 -1.99 3.20
N LYS A 35 -31.05 -1.69 3.86
CA LYS A 35 -30.31 -0.42 3.81
C LYS A 35 -28.84 -0.71 4.03
N PHE A 36 -27.97 0.16 3.50
CA PHE A 36 -26.57 0.15 3.91
C PHE A 36 -26.40 0.81 5.28
N THR A 37 -25.61 0.13 6.15
CA THR A 37 -25.25 0.62 7.48
C THR A 37 -24.03 1.53 7.39
N ARG A 38 -24.09 2.73 7.97
CA ARG A 38 -22.97 3.65 8.03
C ARG A 38 -21.90 3.16 9.01
N HIS A 39 -20.66 3.54 8.78
CA HIS A 39 -19.55 3.07 9.61
C HIS A 39 -19.76 3.30 11.12
N HIS A 40 -20.22 4.49 11.53
CA HIS A 40 -20.47 4.77 12.95
C HIS A 40 -21.51 3.82 13.57
N GLN A 41 -22.53 3.40 12.81
CA GLN A 41 -23.54 2.45 13.29
C GLN A 41 -22.95 1.04 13.44
N VAL A 42 -22.02 0.65 12.55
CA VAL A 42 -21.25 -0.60 12.68
C VAL A 42 -20.43 -0.58 13.97
N VAL A 43 -19.67 0.52 14.18
CA VAL A 43 -18.88 0.69 15.42
C VAL A 43 -19.74 0.59 16.67
N GLU A 44 -20.89 1.27 16.69
CA GLU A 44 -21.82 1.21 17.84
C GLU A 44 -22.43 -0.17 18.02
N TYR A 45 -22.75 -0.89 16.95
CA TYR A 45 -23.21 -2.27 17.07
C TYR A 45 -22.15 -3.18 17.68
N PHE A 46 -20.91 -3.10 17.24
CA PHE A 46 -19.82 -3.88 17.84
C PHE A 46 -19.59 -3.51 19.31
N ARG A 47 -19.72 -2.24 19.69
CA ARG A 47 -19.71 -1.79 21.08
C ARG A 47 -20.87 -2.38 21.90
N HIS A 48 -22.07 -2.42 21.32
CA HIS A 48 -23.23 -3.07 21.96
C HIS A 48 -22.96 -4.56 22.20
N VAL A 49 -22.44 -5.27 21.19
CA VAL A 49 -22.12 -6.70 21.32
C VAL A 49 -21.10 -6.93 22.45
N ALA A 50 -20.02 -6.18 22.47
CA ALA A 50 -18.99 -6.30 23.51
C ALA A 50 -19.50 -5.93 24.93
N ALA A 51 -20.43 -4.98 25.03
CA ALA A 51 -21.05 -4.62 26.30
C ALA A 51 -22.10 -5.64 26.76
N SER A 52 -22.58 -6.50 25.88
CA SER A 52 -23.64 -7.47 26.14
C SER A 52 -23.16 -8.93 26.24
N SER A 53 -21.86 -9.19 26.05
CA SER A 53 -21.26 -10.52 26.03
C SER A 53 -19.84 -10.51 26.60
N ASP A 54 -19.51 -11.52 27.39
CA ASP A 54 -18.16 -11.79 27.91
C ASP A 54 -17.27 -12.56 26.92
N GLN A 55 -17.81 -12.86 25.73
CA GLN A 55 -17.11 -13.54 24.64
C GLN A 55 -16.42 -12.58 23.66
N VAL A 56 -16.54 -11.25 23.84
CA VAL A 56 -16.05 -10.24 22.88
C VAL A 56 -15.27 -9.14 23.59
N VAL A 57 -14.08 -8.86 23.08
CA VAL A 57 -13.26 -7.71 23.47
C VAL A 57 -12.93 -6.87 22.23
N LEU A 58 -13.14 -5.56 22.33
CA LEU A 58 -12.78 -4.61 21.27
C LEU A 58 -11.38 -4.06 21.48
N ASP A 59 -10.64 -3.93 20.40
CA ASP A 59 -9.29 -3.36 20.36
C ASP A 59 -9.20 -2.28 19.28
N PRO A 60 -9.39 -1.00 19.62
CA PRO A 60 -9.14 0.10 18.69
C PRO A 60 -7.66 0.10 18.25
N TYR A 61 -7.41 0.21 16.95
CA TYR A 61 -6.04 0.21 16.44
C TYR A 61 -5.61 1.49 15.71
N GLY A 62 -6.51 2.45 15.59
CA GLY A 62 -6.22 3.76 15.07
C GLY A 62 -7.41 4.45 14.43
N GLU A 63 -7.09 5.42 13.58
CA GLU A 63 -8.06 6.21 12.83
C GLU A 63 -7.59 6.36 11.37
N THR A 64 -8.56 6.51 10.46
CA THR A 64 -8.30 6.84 9.05
C THR A 64 -7.87 8.30 8.88
N TYR A 65 -7.53 8.70 7.66
CA TYR A 65 -7.26 10.11 7.34
C TYR A 65 -8.45 11.05 7.64
N GLU A 66 -9.68 10.55 7.57
CA GLU A 66 -10.89 11.33 7.88
C GLU A 66 -11.31 11.18 9.37
N GLY A 67 -10.47 10.58 10.21
CA GLY A 67 -10.73 10.43 11.65
C GLY A 67 -11.77 9.39 12.01
N ARG A 68 -12.02 8.39 11.15
CA ARG A 68 -12.91 7.27 11.46
C ARG A 68 -12.16 6.19 12.19
N LEU A 69 -12.79 5.66 13.23
CA LEU A 69 -12.22 4.64 14.10
C LEU A 69 -11.98 3.33 13.32
N LEU A 70 -10.79 2.78 13.48
CA LEU A 70 -10.40 1.43 13.08
C LEU A 70 -10.34 0.55 14.30
N GLN A 71 -11.06 -0.59 14.33
CA GLN A 71 -11.13 -1.46 15.48
C GLN A 71 -11.21 -2.93 15.10
N LEU A 72 -10.62 -3.77 15.95
CA LEU A 72 -10.77 -5.22 15.91
C LEU A 72 -11.76 -5.66 17.00
N ALA A 73 -12.42 -6.78 16.75
CA ALA A 73 -13.12 -7.53 17.76
C ALA A 73 -12.46 -8.90 17.92
N TYR A 74 -12.02 -9.23 19.12
CA TYR A 74 -11.59 -10.58 19.51
C TYR A 74 -12.79 -11.34 20.04
N VAL A 75 -13.10 -12.47 19.41
CA VAL A 75 -14.26 -13.30 19.71
C VAL A 75 -13.79 -14.70 20.07
N SER A 76 -14.12 -15.18 21.26
CA SER A 76 -13.77 -16.52 21.74
C SER A 76 -14.67 -16.94 22.93
N SER A 77 -14.46 -18.14 23.49
CA SER A 77 -15.17 -18.51 24.73
C SER A 77 -14.79 -17.57 25.87
N PRO A 78 -15.65 -17.37 26.91
CA PRO A 78 -15.33 -16.52 28.03
C PRO A 78 -13.99 -16.87 28.70
N GLN A 79 -13.70 -18.16 28.83
CA GLN A 79 -12.45 -18.67 29.40
C GLN A 79 -11.23 -18.29 28.56
N ASN A 80 -11.36 -18.27 27.23
CA ASN A 80 -10.29 -17.84 26.33
C ASN A 80 -10.11 -16.32 26.35
N ILE A 81 -11.17 -15.56 26.46
CA ILE A 81 -11.12 -14.09 26.58
C ILE A 81 -10.40 -13.68 27.89
N GLU A 82 -10.66 -14.33 29.00
CA GLU A 82 -9.98 -14.05 30.28
C GLU A 82 -8.45 -14.21 30.19
N ARG A 83 -7.96 -15.13 29.32
CA ARG A 83 -6.54 -15.39 29.11
C ARG A 83 -6.03 -15.04 27.70
N LEU A 84 -6.67 -14.10 27.04
CA LEU A 84 -6.42 -13.77 25.63
C LEU A 84 -4.94 -13.45 25.34
N GLU A 85 -4.28 -12.69 26.22
CA GLU A 85 -2.86 -12.34 26.06
C GLU A 85 -1.95 -13.56 26.27
N GLU A 86 -2.27 -14.45 27.17
CA GLU A 86 -1.55 -15.73 27.35
C GLU A 86 -1.65 -16.58 26.08
N LEU A 87 -2.85 -16.73 25.52
CA LEU A 87 -3.07 -17.45 24.25
C LEU A 87 -2.28 -16.83 23.10
N ARG A 88 -2.30 -15.50 22.99
CA ARG A 88 -1.54 -14.78 21.98
C ARG A 88 -0.04 -15.04 22.12
N LEU A 89 0.51 -14.92 23.32
CA LEU A 89 1.93 -15.19 23.56
C LEU A 89 2.28 -16.67 23.33
N GLY A 90 1.40 -17.59 23.76
CA GLY A 90 1.54 -19.02 23.51
C GLY A 90 1.58 -19.34 22.02
N HIS A 91 0.68 -18.72 21.23
CA HIS A 91 0.67 -18.84 19.78
C HIS A 91 1.96 -18.29 19.13
N LEU A 92 2.46 -17.14 19.58
CA LEU A 92 3.71 -16.59 19.04
C LEU A 92 4.96 -17.41 19.37
N LYS A 93 4.94 -18.24 20.40
CA LYS A 93 6.02 -19.22 20.67
C LYS A 93 6.12 -20.25 19.55
N ASN A 94 5.02 -20.56 18.86
CA ASN A 94 5.00 -21.44 17.69
C ASN A 94 5.83 -20.87 16.53
N THR A 95 5.97 -19.54 16.44
CA THR A 95 6.75 -18.87 15.39
C THR A 95 8.23 -18.70 15.74
N GLY A 96 8.59 -18.79 17.02
CA GLY A 96 9.91 -18.43 17.52
C GLY A 96 10.13 -16.91 17.71
N LEU A 97 9.10 -16.07 17.57
CA LEU A 97 9.16 -14.63 17.90
C LEU A 97 9.19 -14.39 19.43
N VAL A 98 8.58 -15.29 20.17
CA VAL A 98 8.59 -15.30 21.64
C VAL A 98 9.26 -16.59 22.10
N GLU A 99 10.20 -16.46 23.05
CA GLU A 99 10.88 -17.62 23.63
C GLU A 99 9.93 -18.46 24.49
N GLY A 100 10.11 -19.78 24.48
CA GLY A 100 9.36 -20.72 25.30
C GLY A 100 8.85 -21.94 24.54
N THR A 101 8.14 -22.80 25.27
CA THR A 101 7.54 -24.01 24.68
C THR A 101 6.36 -23.61 23.77
N PRO A 102 6.31 -24.12 22.55
CA PRO A 102 5.13 -23.95 21.69
C PRO A 102 3.83 -24.41 22.36
N ASN A 103 2.75 -23.77 22.03
CA ASN A 103 1.42 -24.05 22.53
C ASN A 103 0.46 -24.24 21.34
N ASP A 104 -0.27 -25.37 21.32
CA ASP A 104 -1.19 -25.76 20.24
C ASP A 104 -2.67 -25.76 20.68
N ASP A 105 -3.00 -25.05 21.76
CA ASP A 105 -4.34 -25.10 22.36
C ASP A 105 -5.42 -24.42 21.50
N ILE A 106 -5.07 -23.48 20.61
CA ILE A 106 -6.04 -22.62 19.95
C ILE A 106 -5.71 -22.39 18.47
N ALA A 107 -6.71 -22.28 17.59
CA ALA A 107 -6.57 -21.76 16.26
C ALA A 107 -6.90 -20.26 16.25
N VAL A 108 -6.10 -19.44 15.53
CA VAL A 108 -6.33 -18.02 15.36
C VAL A 108 -6.83 -17.78 13.93
N VAL A 109 -8.04 -17.22 13.80
CA VAL A 109 -8.70 -16.90 12.53
C VAL A 109 -8.88 -15.40 12.44
N TRP A 110 -8.44 -14.78 11.34
CA TRP A 110 -8.62 -13.35 11.06
C TRP A 110 -9.57 -13.18 9.89
N LEU A 111 -10.68 -12.48 10.11
CA LEU A 111 -11.67 -12.14 9.09
C LEU A 111 -11.62 -10.63 8.81
N SER A 112 -11.18 -10.28 7.61
CA SER A 112 -11.01 -8.91 7.13
C SER A 112 -12.16 -8.53 6.22
N PHE A 113 -12.92 -7.51 6.56
CA PHE A 113 -14.06 -7.07 5.78
C PHE A 113 -13.86 -5.66 5.21
N ASN A 114 -14.32 -5.45 3.98
CA ASN A 114 -14.50 -4.14 3.35
C ASN A 114 -13.20 -3.33 3.18
N VAL A 115 -12.16 -3.96 2.67
CA VAL A 115 -10.94 -3.27 2.25
C VAL A 115 -11.22 -2.34 1.06
N HIS A 116 -12.13 -2.73 0.17
CA HIS A 116 -12.74 -1.85 -0.82
C HIS A 116 -14.09 -1.34 -0.28
N GLY A 117 -14.17 -0.03 -0.02
CA GLY A 117 -15.31 0.53 0.70
C GLY A 117 -16.66 0.41 0.00
N ASN A 118 -16.67 0.36 -1.34
CA ASN A 118 -17.89 0.16 -2.13
C ASN A 118 -18.32 -1.31 -2.28
N GLU A 119 -17.49 -2.26 -1.88
CA GLU A 119 -17.82 -3.68 -1.75
C GLU A 119 -18.52 -3.92 -0.40
N SER A 120 -19.69 -3.32 -0.26
CA SER A 120 -20.28 -3.00 1.04
C SER A 120 -21.01 -4.14 1.73
N SER A 121 -21.29 -5.28 1.05
CA SER A 121 -22.00 -6.42 1.65
C SER A 121 -21.21 -7.09 2.77
N SER A 122 -19.90 -7.06 2.67
CA SER A 122 -19.03 -7.75 3.63
C SER A 122 -19.10 -7.17 5.04
N THR A 123 -19.15 -5.84 5.22
CA THR A 123 -19.35 -5.23 6.56
C THR A 123 -20.72 -5.57 7.16
N GLU A 124 -21.77 -5.63 6.34
CA GLU A 124 -23.08 -6.09 6.81
C GLU A 124 -23.00 -7.54 7.28
N ALA A 125 -22.31 -8.41 6.53
CA ALA A 125 -22.05 -9.79 6.90
C ALA A 125 -21.22 -9.90 8.20
N ALA A 126 -20.25 -9.00 8.44
CA ALA A 126 -19.46 -8.97 9.67
C ALA A 126 -20.34 -8.81 10.94
N MET A 127 -21.34 -7.92 10.89
CA MET A 127 -22.29 -7.73 11.98
C MET A 127 -23.12 -8.98 12.25
N LYS A 128 -23.57 -9.66 11.20
CA LYS A 128 -24.31 -10.93 11.32
C LYS A 128 -23.40 -12.04 11.85
N THR A 129 -22.15 -12.11 11.38
CA THR A 129 -21.18 -13.14 11.75
C THR A 129 -20.82 -13.08 13.23
N ILE A 130 -20.51 -11.90 13.78
CA ILE A 130 -20.18 -11.78 15.20
C ILE A 130 -21.36 -12.21 16.07
N HIS A 131 -22.59 -11.86 15.69
CA HIS A 131 -23.79 -12.28 16.43
C HIS A 131 -23.97 -13.80 16.40
N SER A 132 -23.91 -14.43 15.22
CA SER A 132 -24.09 -15.88 15.10
C SER A 132 -23.00 -16.68 15.80
N LEU A 133 -21.75 -16.21 15.79
CA LEU A 133 -20.66 -16.87 16.50
C LEU A 133 -20.93 -16.98 18.03
N ILE A 134 -21.43 -15.91 18.64
CA ILE A 134 -21.62 -15.87 20.08
C ILE A 134 -23.00 -16.40 20.56
N THR A 135 -23.94 -16.64 19.64
CA THR A 135 -25.28 -17.14 19.99
C THR A 135 -25.52 -18.57 19.50
N GLU A 136 -24.97 -18.96 18.37
CA GLU A 136 -25.31 -20.21 17.68
C GLU A 136 -24.12 -21.19 17.59
N HIS A 137 -22.84 -20.68 17.69
CA HIS A 137 -21.64 -21.46 17.42
C HIS A 137 -20.57 -21.30 18.52
N GLN A 138 -21.01 -21.31 19.79
CA GLN A 138 -20.13 -21.13 20.95
C GLN A 138 -19.14 -22.28 21.10
N ASP A 139 -19.48 -23.48 20.65
CA ASP A 139 -18.62 -24.67 20.63
C ASP A 139 -17.36 -24.48 19.77
N TRP A 140 -17.45 -23.76 18.67
CA TRP A 140 -16.28 -23.43 17.85
C TRP A 140 -15.33 -22.44 18.56
N LEU A 141 -15.89 -21.55 19.39
CA LEU A 141 -15.13 -20.54 20.12
C LEU A 141 -14.29 -21.14 21.27
N GLU A 142 -14.59 -22.36 21.73
CA GLU A 142 -13.71 -23.07 22.66
C GLU A 142 -12.34 -23.38 22.06
N ASN A 143 -12.27 -23.57 20.75
CA ASN A 143 -11.08 -23.95 20.00
C ASN A 143 -10.46 -22.81 19.19
N THR A 144 -11.10 -21.65 19.12
CA THR A 144 -10.65 -20.55 18.26
C THR A 144 -10.63 -19.20 18.97
N VAL A 145 -9.69 -18.36 18.58
CA VAL A 145 -9.78 -16.90 18.70
C VAL A 145 -10.06 -16.36 17.32
N VAL A 146 -11.25 -15.79 17.13
CA VAL A 146 -11.66 -15.15 15.88
C VAL A 146 -11.41 -13.65 16.00
N ILE A 147 -10.60 -13.10 15.12
CA ILE A 147 -10.31 -11.67 15.02
C ILE A 147 -11.13 -11.12 13.87
N ILE A 148 -12.05 -10.21 14.15
CA ILE A 148 -12.91 -9.58 13.14
C ILE A 148 -12.45 -8.13 12.96
N ASP A 149 -12.04 -7.77 11.74
CA ASP A 149 -11.88 -6.39 11.29
C ASP A 149 -13.12 -6.01 10.45
N PRO A 150 -14.12 -5.35 11.04
CA PRO A 150 -15.43 -5.21 10.41
C PRO A 150 -15.46 -4.23 9.24
N CYS A 151 -14.50 -3.34 9.15
CA CYS A 151 -14.41 -2.36 8.07
C CYS A 151 -13.02 -1.72 8.01
N ILE A 152 -12.19 -2.23 7.10
CA ILE A 152 -10.81 -1.77 6.91
C ILE A 152 -10.76 -0.38 6.27
N ASN A 153 -11.73 -0.06 5.41
CA ASN A 153 -11.80 1.19 4.66
C ASN A 153 -13.10 1.97 4.95
N PRO A 154 -13.25 2.52 6.16
CA PRO A 154 -14.47 3.25 6.50
C PRO A 154 -14.65 4.56 5.73
N ASP A 155 -13.57 5.20 5.25
CA ASP A 155 -13.66 6.41 4.41
C ASP A 155 -14.30 6.09 3.06
N GLY A 156 -13.82 5.03 2.40
CA GLY A 156 -14.40 4.55 1.15
C GLY A 156 -15.84 4.06 1.33
N ARG A 157 -16.12 3.30 2.41
CA ARG A 157 -17.47 2.83 2.72
C ARG A 157 -18.46 3.96 2.89
N ASP A 158 -18.16 4.94 3.73
CA ASP A 158 -19.09 6.05 3.97
C ASP A 158 -19.26 6.93 2.72
N ARG A 159 -18.22 7.06 1.88
CA ARG A 159 -18.34 7.72 0.56
C ARG A 159 -19.36 7.01 -0.31
N TYR A 160 -19.25 5.67 -0.46
CA TYR A 160 -20.20 4.87 -1.24
C TYR A 160 -21.62 4.91 -0.66
N VAL A 161 -21.78 4.63 0.63
CA VAL A 161 -23.08 4.56 1.29
C VAL A 161 -23.83 5.90 1.22
N ASN A 162 -23.11 7.02 1.39
CA ASN A 162 -23.70 8.35 1.28
C ASN A 162 -24.07 8.67 -0.16
N TRP A 163 -23.20 8.35 -1.14
CA TRP A 163 -23.49 8.51 -2.55
C TRP A 163 -24.68 7.67 -2.99
N TYR A 164 -24.73 6.38 -2.64
CA TYR A 164 -25.84 5.49 -2.96
C TYR A 164 -27.15 6.04 -2.42
N LYS A 165 -27.18 6.44 -1.15
CA LYS A 165 -28.36 6.99 -0.50
C LYS A 165 -28.91 8.27 -1.16
N GLN A 166 -28.04 9.08 -1.76
CA GLN A 166 -28.42 10.30 -2.48
C GLN A 166 -28.94 10.02 -3.91
N ASN A 167 -28.55 8.90 -4.52
CA ASN A 167 -28.78 8.62 -5.94
C ASN A 167 -29.76 7.48 -6.19
N ARG A 168 -30.08 6.66 -5.17
CA ARG A 168 -31.00 5.53 -5.34
C ARG A 168 -32.43 6.00 -5.56
N SER A 169 -33.20 5.19 -6.28
CA SER A 169 -34.66 5.29 -6.43
C SER A 169 -35.42 4.78 -5.18
N LEU A 170 -36.67 5.05 -5.04
CA LEU A 170 -37.59 4.53 -4.01
C LEU A 170 -38.90 3.99 -4.65
N PRO A 171 -39.06 2.65 -4.71
CA PRO A 171 -38.09 1.60 -4.36
C PRO A 171 -36.83 1.71 -5.23
N TYR A 172 -35.75 0.97 -4.86
CA TYR A 172 -34.55 0.92 -5.70
C TYR A 172 -34.87 0.31 -7.07
N ASP A 173 -34.10 0.69 -8.08
CA ASP A 173 -34.25 0.21 -9.46
C ASP A 173 -33.17 -0.83 -9.76
N PRO A 174 -33.51 -2.14 -9.94
CA PRO A 174 -32.52 -3.18 -10.19
C PRO A 174 -31.86 -3.13 -11.57
N ASN A 175 -32.35 -2.24 -12.47
CA ASN A 175 -31.77 -2.12 -13.80
C ASN A 175 -30.31 -1.63 -13.75
N PRO A 176 -29.32 -2.39 -14.30
CA PRO A 176 -27.90 -2.00 -14.26
C PRO A 176 -27.58 -0.63 -14.88
N MET A 177 -28.46 -0.08 -15.71
CA MET A 177 -28.32 1.26 -16.29
C MET A 177 -28.81 2.38 -15.38
N ALA A 178 -29.51 2.06 -14.29
CA ALA A 178 -29.99 3.05 -13.35
C ALA A 178 -28.83 3.83 -12.70
N ARG A 179 -29.12 5.08 -12.29
CA ARG A 179 -28.12 5.98 -11.72
C ARG A 179 -27.41 5.42 -10.49
N GLU A 180 -28.15 4.67 -9.69
CA GLU A 180 -27.69 4.07 -8.43
C GLU A 180 -26.68 2.92 -8.60
N HIS A 181 -26.42 2.46 -9.84
CA HIS A 181 -25.43 1.44 -10.17
C HIS A 181 -24.16 2.00 -10.83
N ASN A 182 -24.09 3.32 -10.98
CA ASN A 182 -23.01 4.00 -11.70
C ASN A 182 -22.37 5.08 -10.81
N GLU A 183 -21.43 4.65 -9.96
CA GLU A 183 -20.67 5.51 -9.06
C GLU A 183 -19.85 6.54 -9.84
N LEU A 184 -19.65 7.71 -9.25
CA LEU A 184 -18.90 8.80 -9.87
C LEU A 184 -17.39 8.64 -9.63
N TRP A 185 -16.63 9.56 -10.25
CA TRP A 185 -15.22 9.78 -9.98
C TRP A 185 -14.99 9.97 -8.47
N GLN A 186 -13.87 9.41 -7.95
CA GLN A 186 -13.63 9.12 -6.54
C GLN A 186 -14.63 8.10 -5.98
N SER A 187 -14.64 6.91 -6.57
CA SER A 187 -15.49 5.82 -6.07
C SER A 187 -15.13 5.44 -4.63
N GLY A 188 -16.06 4.77 -3.97
CA GLY A 188 -15.86 4.26 -2.61
C GLY A 188 -14.89 3.09 -2.52
N ARG A 189 -14.37 2.55 -3.63
CA ARG A 189 -13.38 1.46 -3.61
C ARG A 189 -12.17 1.81 -2.75
N THR A 190 -11.63 3.00 -2.93
CA THR A 190 -10.36 3.46 -2.38
C THR A 190 -10.50 4.22 -1.06
N ASN A 191 -9.40 4.42 -0.33
CA ASN A 191 -9.37 5.23 0.88
C ASN A 191 -9.52 6.75 0.58
N HIS A 192 -9.24 7.61 1.55
CA HIS A 192 -9.30 9.07 1.39
C HIS A 192 -8.46 9.58 0.21
N TYR A 193 -7.17 9.17 0.13
CA TYR A 193 -6.25 9.58 -0.92
C TYR A 193 -6.34 8.74 -2.21
N ILE A 194 -7.39 7.97 -2.36
CA ILE A 194 -7.66 7.17 -3.56
C ILE A 194 -6.58 6.06 -3.75
N PHE A 195 -6.05 5.51 -2.67
CA PHE A 195 -5.22 4.31 -2.70
C PHE A 195 -6.07 3.06 -2.55
N ASP A 196 -5.73 2.03 -3.32
CA ASP A 196 -6.26 0.69 -3.13
C ASP A 196 -5.55 0.02 -1.96
N LEU A 197 -6.25 -0.13 -0.82
CA LEU A 197 -5.68 -0.72 0.38
C LEU A 197 -5.37 -2.23 0.22
N ASN A 198 -5.95 -2.89 -0.81
CA ASN A 198 -5.58 -4.25 -1.20
C ASN A 198 -4.38 -4.30 -2.18
N ARG A 199 -3.66 -3.20 -2.33
CA ARG A 199 -2.34 -3.12 -2.98
C ARG A 199 -1.27 -2.59 -2.03
N ASP A 200 -1.62 -2.35 -0.75
CA ASP A 200 -0.78 -1.62 0.22
C ASP A 200 -0.36 -2.45 1.45
N TRP A 201 -0.62 -3.75 1.47
CA TRP A 201 -0.22 -4.62 2.59
C TRP A 201 1.30 -4.66 2.80
N ALA A 202 2.10 -4.90 1.75
CA ALA A 202 3.54 -4.97 1.87
C ALA A 202 4.22 -3.59 1.85
N TRP A 203 3.61 -2.61 1.19
CA TRP A 203 4.20 -1.28 1.02
C TRP A 203 3.86 -0.35 2.18
N ALA A 204 2.72 -0.55 2.83
CA ALA A 204 2.26 0.19 4.01
C ALA A 204 2.43 1.71 3.85
N SER A 205 2.03 2.22 2.69
CA SER A 205 2.12 3.64 2.38
C SER A 205 1.00 4.45 3.04
N GLN A 206 -0.13 3.81 3.36
CA GLN A 206 -1.32 4.44 3.93
C GLN A 206 -1.42 4.19 5.44
N VAL A 207 -2.03 5.15 6.16
CA VAL A 207 -2.10 5.06 7.63
C VAL A 207 -2.92 3.85 8.09
N GLU A 208 -3.98 3.48 7.36
CA GLU A 208 -4.81 2.31 7.63
C GLU A 208 -3.96 1.04 7.59
N SER A 209 -3.15 0.86 6.55
CA SER A 209 -2.25 -0.28 6.38
C SER A 209 -1.16 -0.31 7.47
N GLN A 210 -0.54 0.83 7.78
CA GLN A 210 0.49 0.91 8.82
C GLN A 210 -0.04 0.47 10.18
N GLN A 211 -1.22 0.95 10.57
CA GLN A 211 -1.85 0.63 11.84
C GLN A 211 -2.30 -0.84 11.91
N ARG A 212 -2.90 -1.35 10.82
CA ARG A 212 -3.33 -2.74 10.71
C ARG A 212 -2.16 -3.72 10.81
N ILE A 213 -1.05 -3.49 10.10
CA ILE A 213 0.13 -4.35 10.10
C ILE A 213 0.74 -4.47 11.50
N GLN A 214 0.72 -3.41 12.31
CA GLN A 214 1.18 -3.47 13.70
C GLN A 214 0.34 -4.48 14.51
N LYS A 215 -0.99 -4.48 14.34
CA LYS A 215 -1.87 -5.45 14.99
C LYS A 215 -1.70 -6.85 14.40
N TYR A 216 -1.58 -6.94 13.07
CA TYR A 216 -1.37 -8.21 12.39
C TYR A 216 -0.09 -8.92 12.87
N ASN A 217 1.01 -8.19 13.00
CA ASN A 217 2.29 -8.72 13.50
C ASN A 217 2.24 -9.16 14.96
N ARG A 218 1.28 -8.66 15.77
CA ARG A 218 1.08 -9.13 17.15
C ARG A 218 0.40 -10.49 17.21
N TRP A 219 -0.32 -10.89 16.17
CA TRP A 219 -1.10 -12.14 16.16
C TRP A 219 -0.57 -13.18 15.21
N LEU A 220 -0.22 -12.85 13.96
CA LEU A 220 0.16 -13.78 12.90
C LEU A 220 -0.84 -14.97 12.83
N PRO A 221 -2.06 -14.77 12.36
CA PRO A 221 -3.12 -15.77 12.44
C PRO A 221 -2.78 -17.04 11.64
N HIS A 222 -3.40 -18.17 11.99
CA HIS A 222 -3.31 -19.41 11.21
C HIS A 222 -4.10 -19.33 9.90
N VAL A 223 -5.27 -18.66 9.94
CA VAL A 223 -6.16 -18.46 8.78
C VAL A 223 -6.48 -17.00 8.64
N HIS A 224 -6.39 -16.47 7.42
CA HIS A 224 -6.76 -15.10 7.09
C HIS A 224 -7.68 -15.10 5.87
N VAL A 225 -8.79 -14.38 5.96
CA VAL A 225 -9.73 -14.20 4.86
C VAL A 225 -9.94 -12.72 4.61
N ASP A 226 -9.84 -12.30 3.35
CA ASP A 226 -10.21 -10.98 2.86
C ASP A 226 -11.49 -11.07 2.04
N PHE A 227 -12.54 -10.33 2.46
CA PHE A 227 -13.89 -10.40 1.87
C PHE A 227 -14.11 -9.29 0.87
N HIS A 228 -14.35 -9.66 -0.40
CA HIS A 228 -14.42 -8.78 -1.56
C HIS A 228 -15.70 -8.93 -2.38
N GLU A 229 -15.86 -8.06 -3.38
CA GLU A 229 -16.89 -8.19 -4.40
C GLU A 229 -16.29 -8.05 -5.81
N GLN A 230 -16.64 -8.98 -6.69
CA GLN A 230 -16.31 -9.01 -8.12
C GLN A 230 -17.50 -8.60 -9.00
N GLY A 231 -17.38 -8.75 -10.33
CA GLY A 231 -18.43 -8.35 -11.30
C GLY A 231 -19.81 -8.91 -10.96
N ILE A 232 -20.87 -8.17 -11.31
CA ILE A 232 -22.26 -8.49 -10.94
C ILE A 232 -22.78 -9.80 -11.55
N ASN A 233 -22.17 -10.27 -12.62
CA ASN A 233 -22.54 -11.51 -13.34
C ASN A 233 -21.72 -12.73 -12.91
N GLU A 234 -20.77 -12.55 -12.00
CA GLU A 234 -19.87 -13.63 -11.58
C GLU A 234 -20.50 -14.46 -10.45
N PRO A 235 -20.33 -15.81 -10.47
CA PRO A 235 -20.65 -16.64 -9.31
C PRO A 235 -19.77 -16.29 -8.11
N TYR A 236 -20.07 -16.83 -6.94
CA TYR A 236 -19.21 -16.63 -5.77
C TYR A 236 -17.86 -17.32 -5.96
N TYR A 237 -16.76 -16.66 -5.55
CA TYR A 237 -15.43 -17.27 -5.53
C TYR A 237 -14.95 -17.50 -4.09
N PHE A 238 -14.34 -18.65 -3.86
CA PHE A 238 -13.53 -18.95 -2.69
C PHE A 238 -12.34 -19.84 -3.08
N ALA A 239 -11.27 -19.80 -2.25
CA ALA A 239 -10.08 -20.63 -2.46
C ALA A 239 -10.45 -22.13 -2.65
N PRO A 240 -9.60 -22.95 -3.30
CA PRO A 240 -8.18 -22.73 -3.58
C PRO A 240 -7.91 -21.75 -4.72
N ALA A 241 -6.77 -21.06 -4.58
CA ALA A 241 -6.30 -20.10 -5.55
C ALA A 241 -5.87 -20.74 -6.88
N ALA A 242 -5.87 -19.91 -7.93
CA ALA A 242 -5.28 -20.26 -9.23
C ALA A 242 -3.74 -20.21 -9.20
N LYS A 243 -3.12 -20.66 -10.27
CA LYS A 243 -1.69 -20.43 -10.54
C LYS A 243 -1.53 -19.08 -11.25
N PRO A 244 -0.36 -18.41 -11.10
CA PRO A 244 0.85 -18.89 -10.43
C PRO A 244 0.82 -18.76 -8.90
N LEU A 245 1.52 -19.67 -8.23
CA LEU A 245 1.77 -19.64 -6.79
C LEU A 245 3.25 -19.35 -6.56
N HIS A 246 3.57 -18.52 -5.59
CA HIS A 246 4.96 -18.31 -5.19
C HIS A 246 5.57 -19.58 -4.58
N GLU A 247 6.83 -19.90 -4.92
CA GLU A 247 7.52 -21.13 -4.50
C GLU A 247 7.65 -21.32 -2.97
N ILE A 248 7.44 -20.25 -2.20
CA ILE A 248 7.53 -20.28 -0.73
C ILE A 248 6.26 -20.83 -0.06
N ILE A 249 5.15 -20.90 -0.81
CA ILE A 249 3.86 -21.43 -0.34
C ILE A 249 4.00 -22.92 -0.12
N THR A 250 3.59 -23.40 1.04
CA THR A 250 3.74 -24.79 1.41
C THR A 250 2.61 -25.66 0.86
N PRO A 251 2.85 -26.97 0.63
CA PRO A 251 1.77 -27.89 0.24
C PRO A 251 0.61 -27.90 1.22
N PHE A 252 0.86 -27.76 2.54
CA PHE A 252 -0.19 -27.75 3.54
C PHE A 252 -1.10 -26.53 3.43
N GLN A 253 -0.55 -25.36 3.09
CA GLN A 253 -1.37 -24.16 2.90
C GLN A 253 -2.41 -24.39 1.79
N MET A 254 -2.00 -25.00 0.69
CA MET A 254 -2.91 -25.34 -0.42
C MET A 254 -3.89 -26.47 -0.05
N GLU A 255 -3.41 -27.51 0.63
CA GLU A 255 -4.27 -28.60 1.12
C GLU A 255 -5.36 -28.09 2.07
N PHE A 256 -5.02 -27.16 2.96
CA PHE A 256 -6.01 -26.60 3.88
C PHE A 256 -7.03 -25.72 3.17
N GLN A 257 -6.64 -25.01 2.10
CA GLN A 257 -7.60 -24.32 1.23
C GLN A 257 -8.60 -25.31 0.59
N ASP A 258 -8.16 -26.50 0.20
CA ASP A 258 -9.06 -27.56 -0.28
C ASP A 258 -10.02 -28.06 0.81
N TRP A 259 -9.59 -28.15 2.08
CA TRP A 259 -10.49 -28.52 3.19
C TRP A 259 -11.57 -27.46 3.39
N LEU A 260 -11.18 -26.17 3.39
CA LEU A 260 -12.12 -25.06 3.49
C LEU A 260 -13.11 -25.05 2.31
N ALA A 261 -12.61 -25.21 1.08
CA ALA A 261 -13.44 -25.26 -0.10
C ALA A 261 -14.52 -26.36 -0.04
N LYS A 262 -14.16 -27.57 0.40
CA LYS A 262 -15.13 -28.66 0.58
C LYS A 262 -16.19 -28.34 1.63
N ASN A 263 -15.82 -27.65 2.69
CA ASN A 263 -16.78 -27.22 3.69
C ASN A 263 -17.70 -26.12 3.17
N HIS A 264 -17.17 -25.13 2.44
CA HIS A 264 -17.97 -24.09 1.79
C HIS A 264 -18.93 -24.69 0.75
N ALA A 265 -18.43 -25.57 -0.11
CA ALA A 265 -19.23 -26.25 -1.14
C ALA A 265 -20.44 -26.96 -0.53
N ARG A 266 -20.29 -27.66 0.62
CA ARG A 266 -21.39 -28.32 1.32
C ARG A 266 -22.55 -27.37 1.64
N TYR A 267 -22.24 -26.13 2.04
CA TYR A 267 -23.25 -25.11 2.33
C TYR A 267 -23.84 -24.50 1.09
N PHE A 268 -23.01 -24.21 0.08
CA PHE A 268 -23.44 -23.63 -1.18
C PHE A 268 -24.31 -24.57 -1.98
N ASP A 269 -23.92 -25.86 -2.10
CA ASP A 269 -24.70 -26.91 -2.77
C ASP A 269 -26.08 -27.10 -2.11
N LYS A 270 -26.12 -27.10 -0.77
CA LYS A 270 -27.38 -27.20 -0.02
C LYS A 270 -28.36 -26.06 -0.33
N ASN A 271 -27.83 -24.86 -0.58
CA ASN A 271 -28.63 -23.67 -0.85
C ASN A 271 -28.82 -23.41 -2.36
N GLY A 272 -28.19 -24.21 -3.23
CA GLY A 272 -28.25 -24.03 -4.68
C GLY A 272 -27.50 -22.80 -5.18
N TRP A 273 -26.49 -22.32 -4.45
CA TRP A 273 -25.68 -21.17 -4.82
C TRP A 273 -24.50 -21.59 -5.70
N PHE A 274 -24.27 -20.85 -6.80
CA PHE A 274 -23.16 -21.10 -7.70
C PHE A 274 -21.86 -20.52 -7.16
N TYR A 275 -20.77 -21.24 -7.39
CA TYR A 275 -19.42 -20.86 -7.00
C TYR A 275 -18.38 -21.42 -7.95
N PHE A 276 -17.17 -20.88 -7.91
CA PHE A 276 -16.00 -21.41 -8.60
C PHE A 276 -14.75 -21.30 -7.72
N THR A 277 -13.73 -22.08 -8.08
CA THR A 277 -12.42 -22.13 -7.42
C THR A 277 -11.33 -22.33 -8.45
N LYS A 278 -10.06 -22.07 -8.11
CA LYS A 278 -8.88 -22.42 -8.93
C LYS A 278 -8.78 -21.65 -10.24
N GLU A 279 -9.51 -20.56 -10.35
CA GLU A 279 -9.52 -19.69 -11.52
C GLU A 279 -9.29 -18.21 -11.09
N ARG A 280 -8.67 -17.39 -11.97
CA ARG A 280 -8.43 -15.95 -11.84
C ARG A 280 -7.47 -15.53 -10.72
N PHE A 281 -7.79 -15.80 -9.47
CA PHE A 281 -7.07 -15.25 -8.32
C PHE A 281 -5.88 -16.12 -7.96
N ASP A 282 -4.67 -15.57 -8.12
CA ASP A 282 -3.40 -16.23 -7.80
C ASP A 282 -2.84 -15.80 -6.42
N LEU A 283 -1.74 -16.41 -5.98
CA LEU A 283 -1.03 -16.06 -4.76
C LEU A 283 0.44 -15.75 -5.08
N LEU A 284 0.66 -14.65 -5.81
CA LEU A 284 2.00 -14.23 -6.23
C LEU A 284 2.40 -12.86 -5.70
N TYR A 285 1.62 -11.81 -5.99
CA TYR A 285 1.97 -10.44 -5.60
C TYR A 285 1.89 -10.22 -4.09
N PRO A 286 2.98 -9.76 -3.40
CA PRO A 286 3.06 -9.81 -1.94
C PRO A 286 2.21 -8.79 -1.20
N SER A 287 1.49 -7.93 -1.88
CA SER A 287 0.77 -6.82 -1.26
C SER A 287 -0.75 -6.92 -1.32
N TYR A 288 -1.27 -8.15 -1.55
CA TYR A 288 -2.69 -8.48 -1.40
C TYR A 288 -3.04 -8.96 0.01
N GLY A 289 -4.32 -8.86 0.38
CA GLY A 289 -4.85 -9.29 1.67
C GLY A 289 -4.88 -10.82 1.88
N ASP A 290 -4.67 -11.60 0.85
CA ASP A 290 -4.49 -13.06 0.93
C ASP A 290 -3.02 -13.47 0.87
N THR A 291 -2.24 -12.86 0.00
CA THR A 291 -0.87 -13.25 -0.28
C THR A 291 0.10 -12.80 0.79
N TYR A 292 -0.01 -11.55 1.29
CA TYR A 292 0.80 -11.05 2.40
C TYR A 292 0.68 -11.94 3.67
N PRO A 293 -0.55 -12.30 4.13
CA PRO A 293 -0.74 -13.28 5.18
C PRO A 293 -0.11 -14.63 4.90
N THR A 294 -0.23 -15.13 3.67
CA THR A 294 0.31 -16.42 3.24
C THR A 294 1.83 -16.47 3.37
N TYR A 295 2.53 -15.36 3.06
CA TYR A 295 3.98 -15.23 3.24
C TYR A 295 4.41 -15.05 4.72
N LEU A 296 3.45 -14.90 5.61
CA LEU A 296 3.64 -14.91 7.06
C LEU A 296 3.14 -16.18 7.74
N GLY A 297 2.86 -17.23 6.95
CA GLY A 297 2.52 -18.57 7.43
C GLY A 297 1.02 -18.85 7.56
N ALA A 298 0.17 -17.87 7.33
CA ALA A 298 -1.27 -18.07 7.34
C ALA A 298 -1.76 -18.90 6.12
N ILE A 299 -2.95 -19.47 6.24
CA ILE A 299 -3.77 -19.88 5.12
C ILE A 299 -4.50 -18.62 4.65
N GLY A 300 -3.87 -17.85 3.74
CA GLY A 300 -4.44 -16.60 3.23
C GLY A 300 -5.40 -16.89 2.07
N MET A 301 -6.53 -16.18 2.05
CA MET A 301 -7.58 -16.40 1.05
C MET A 301 -8.34 -15.10 0.78
N THR A 302 -8.77 -14.97 -0.46
CA THR A 302 -9.79 -14.00 -0.89
C THR A 302 -11.10 -14.72 -1.13
N TYR A 303 -12.23 -14.14 -0.70
CA TYR A 303 -13.58 -14.55 -1.06
C TYR A 303 -14.25 -13.42 -1.82
N GLU A 304 -14.83 -13.75 -2.99
CA GLU A 304 -15.40 -12.74 -3.88
C GLU A 304 -16.88 -13.01 -4.11
N GLN A 305 -17.70 -12.04 -3.71
CA GLN A 305 -19.13 -12.00 -4.00
C GLN A 305 -19.40 -11.17 -5.25
N ALA A 306 -20.38 -11.48 -6.05
CA ALA A 306 -20.83 -10.56 -7.10
C ALA A 306 -21.32 -9.23 -6.51
N GLY A 307 -20.98 -8.09 -7.17
CA GLY A 307 -21.42 -6.78 -6.68
C GLY A 307 -20.55 -5.61 -7.12
N ASN A 308 -19.31 -5.59 -6.73
CA ASN A 308 -18.24 -4.64 -7.12
C ASN A 308 -18.69 -3.15 -7.09
N GLY A 309 -19.38 -2.74 -6.02
CA GLY A 309 -19.88 -1.36 -5.86
C GLY A 309 -21.06 -1.00 -6.78
N ARG A 310 -21.46 -1.89 -7.68
CA ARG A 310 -22.58 -1.66 -8.61
C ARG A 310 -23.90 -2.21 -8.11
N ALA A 311 -23.88 -3.29 -7.33
CA ALA A 311 -25.12 -4.01 -7.03
C ALA A 311 -26.11 -3.24 -6.13
N GLY A 312 -25.70 -2.19 -5.44
CA GLY A 312 -26.64 -1.41 -4.61
C GLY A 312 -27.39 -2.27 -3.59
N LEU A 313 -28.69 -2.08 -3.44
CA LEU A 313 -29.57 -2.93 -2.64
C LEU A 313 -30.04 -4.17 -3.42
N GLY A 314 -30.08 -4.09 -4.74
CA GLY A 314 -30.39 -5.17 -5.66
C GLY A 314 -30.12 -4.77 -7.09
N ILE A 315 -29.68 -5.70 -7.92
CA ILE A 315 -29.35 -5.49 -9.33
C ILE A 315 -29.72 -6.75 -10.13
N ASP A 316 -30.27 -6.55 -11.33
CA ASP A 316 -30.48 -7.63 -12.28
C ASP A 316 -29.15 -8.00 -12.94
N ASN A 317 -28.78 -9.29 -12.91
CA ASN A 317 -27.66 -9.80 -13.67
C ASN A 317 -28.06 -10.19 -15.10
N ASP A 318 -27.09 -10.54 -15.95
CA ASP A 318 -27.33 -10.92 -17.35
C ASP A 318 -28.13 -12.23 -17.51
N GLU A 319 -28.24 -13.04 -16.44
CA GLU A 319 -29.07 -14.26 -16.39
C GLU A 319 -30.53 -13.97 -15.99
N GLY A 320 -30.85 -12.70 -15.72
CA GLY A 320 -32.19 -12.27 -15.30
C GLY A 320 -32.52 -12.60 -13.84
N ILE A 321 -31.49 -12.77 -13.01
CA ILE A 321 -31.62 -13.00 -11.57
C ILE A 321 -31.35 -11.69 -10.85
N GLU A 322 -32.28 -11.24 -10.01
CA GLU A 322 -32.04 -10.11 -9.13
C GLU A 322 -31.12 -10.53 -7.96
N LEU A 323 -29.93 -9.97 -7.90
CA LEU A 323 -28.97 -10.17 -6.82
C LEU A 323 -29.15 -9.10 -5.75
N THR A 324 -29.75 -9.45 -4.62
CA THR A 324 -30.01 -8.51 -3.53
C THR A 324 -28.84 -8.37 -2.55
N LEU A 325 -28.80 -7.30 -1.76
CA LEU A 325 -27.84 -7.15 -0.66
C LEU A 325 -28.04 -8.24 0.40
N ILE A 326 -29.28 -8.72 0.61
CA ILE A 326 -29.60 -9.80 1.54
C ILE A 326 -28.90 -11.11 1.11
N ASP A 327 -28.94 -11.44 -0.18
CA ASP A 327 -28.26 -12.64 -0.73
C ASP A 327 -26.76 -12.53 -0.54
N ARG A 328 -26.17 -11.40 -0.89
CA ARG A 328 -24.74 -11.13 -0.76
C ARG A 328 -24.25 -11.23 0.69
N ILE A 329 -25.04 -10.74 1.64
CA ILE A 329 -24.79 -10.90 3.08
C ILE A 329 -24.83 -12.37 3.47
N ALA A 330 -25.81 -13.13 2.99
CA ALA A 330 -25.96 -14.54 3.31
C ALA A 330 -24.76 -15.36 2.83
N HIS A 331 -24.26 -15.10 1.63
CA HIS A 331 -23.09 -15.78 1.06
C HIS A 331 -21.83 -15.53 1.90
N HIS A 332 -21.47 -14.25 2.16
CA HIS A 332 -20.29 -13.89 2.96
C HIS A 332 -20.39 -14.39 4.42
N HIS A 333 -21.58 -14.27 5.02
CA HIS A 333 -21.83 -14.80 6.36
C HIS A 333 -21.59 -16.31 6.44
N THR A 334 -22.07 -17.06 5.43
CA THR A 334 -21.92 -18.52 5.36
C THR A 334 -20.46 -18.92 5.24
N THR A 335 -19.69 -18.26 4.35
CA THR A 335 -18.27 -18.57 4.21
C THR A 335 -17.44 -18.16 5.42
N ALA A 336 -17.78 -17.06 6.08
CA ALA A 336 -17.15 -16.65 7.33
C ALA A 336 -17.33 -17.71 8.45
N LEU A 337 -18.57 -18.18 8.66
CA LEU A 337 -18.87 -19.23 9.64
C LEU A 337 -18.20 -20.56 9.28
N SER A 338 -18.29 -20.97 8.02
CA SER A 338 -17.65 -22.20 7.53
C SER A 338 -16.12 -22.18 7.66
N THR A 339 -15.50 -21.00 7.58
CA THR A 339 -14.07 -20.84 7.85
C THR A 339 -13.74 -21.09 9.31
N VAL A 340 -14.51 -20.52 10.23
CA VAL A 340 -14.31 -20.69 11.68
C VAL A 340 -14.57 -22.15 12.07
N GLU A 341 -15.64 -22.77 11.57
CA GLU A 341 -15.95 -24.19 11.75
C GLU A 341 -14.76 -25.09 11.37
N THR A 342 -14.22 -24.89 10.16
CA THR A 342 -13.10 -25.69 9.64
C THR A 342 -11.84 -25.47 10.49
N ALA A 343 -11.54 -24.25 10.88
CA ALA A 343 -10.39 -23.94 11.72
C ALA A 343 -10.51 -24.55 13.12
N SER A 344 -11.69 -24.45 13.75
CA SER A 344 -11.99 -25.05 15.06
C SER A 344 -11.78 -26.57 15.06
N ASN A 345 -12.32 -27.24 14.05
CA ASN A 345 -12.22 -28.69 13.92
C ASN A 345 -10.79 -29.18 13.62
N ASN A 346 -9.90 -28.32 13.14
CA ASN A 346 -8.56 -28.70 12.66
C ASN A 346 -7.43 -27.92 13.37
N LYS A 347 -7.66 -27.41 14.59
CA LYS A 347 -6.69 -26.57 15.32
C LYS A 347 -5.31 -27.21 15.47
N THR A 348 -5.24 -28.51 15.74
CA THR A 348 -3.98 -29.24 15.91
C THR A 348 -3.16 -29.31 14.61
N ALA A 349 -3.83 -29.53 13.48
CA ALA A 349 -3.18 -29.54 12.17
C ALA A 349 -2.64 -28.15 11.81
N LEU A 350 -3.41 -27.09 12.09
CA LEU A 350 -3.01 -25.69 11.91
C LEU A 350 -1.76 -25.37 12.73
N ASN A 351 -1.79 -25.61 14.05
CA ASN A 351 -0.67 -25.32 14.93
C ASN A 351 0.60 -26.10 14.53
N THR A 352 0.47 -27.41 14.24
CA THR A 352 1.61 -28.26 13.85
C THR A 352 2.28 -27.75 12.57
N ASN A 353 1.49 -27.37 11.55
CA ASN A 353 2.06 -26.92 10.28
C ASN A 353 2.52 -25.48 10.32
N PHE A 354 1.92 -24.63 11.15
CA PHE A 354 2.40 -23.27 11.43
C PHE A 354 3.80 -23.30 12.09
N GLN A 355 4.02 -24.18 13.05
CA GLN A 355 5.35 -24.40 13.63
C GLN A 355 6.36 -24.86 12.56
N LYS A 356 5.99 -25.83 11.70
CA LYS A 356 6.84 -26.30 10.61
C LYS A 356 7.17 -25.17 9.62
N TYR A 357 6.21 -24.29 9.33
CA TYR A 357 6.43 -23.14 8.44
C TYR A 357 7.57 -22.25 8.92
N PHE A 358 7.60 -21.91 10.21
CA PHE A 358 8.63 -21.05 10.79
C PHE A 358 9.93 -21.80 11.09
N ALA A 359 9.88 -23.07 11.41
CA ALA A 359 11.05 -23.91 11.61
C ALA A 359 11.84 -24.20 10.31
N ASP A 360 11.18 -24.09 9.14
CA ASP A 360 11.84 -24.29 7.85
C ASP A 360 12.84 -23.18 7.56
N SER A 361 14.14 -23.55 7.50
CA SER A 361 15.26 -22.66 7.26
C SER A 361 15.72 -22.59 5.80
N LYS A 362 15.08 -23.34 4.89
CA LYS A 362 15.46 -23.28 3.47
C LYS A 362 15.17 -21.91 2.89
N ARG A 363 16.18 -21.32 2.25
CA ARG A 363 16.11 -20.00 1.60
C ARG A 363 16.91 -20.02 0.31
N LYS A 364 16.45 -19.25 -0.69
CA LYS A 364 17.17 -19.08 -1.97
C LYS A 364 18.51 -18.37 -1.77
N TYR A 365 18.53 -17.35 -0.90
CA TYR A 365 19.71 -16.62 -0.49
C TYR A 365 19.79 -16.54 1.04
N GLN A 366 21.02 -16.50 1.60
CA GLN A 366 21.22 -16.37 3.05
C GLN A 366 21.12 -14.93 3.54
N SER A 367 21.43 -13.97 2.67
CA SER A 367 21.34 -12.54 3.01
C SER A 367 21.27 -11.65 1.79
N TYR A 368 20.72 -10.45 2.00
CA TYR A 368 20.73 -9.35 1.05
C TYR A 368 21.57 -8.22 1.62
N ILE A 369 22.52 -7.71 0.83
CA ILE A 369 23.44 -6.65 1.21
C ILE A 369 23.13 -5.42 0.38
N LEU A 370 22.89 -4.26 1.01
CA LEU A 370 22.43 -3.06 0.36
C LEU A 370 23.27 -1.84 0.76
N THR A 371 23.52 -0.96 -0.19
CA THR A 371 24.15 0.33 0.07
C THR A 371 23.50 1.43 -0.76
N GLY A 372 23.48 2.63 -0.20
CA GLY A 372 22.88 3.82 -0.79
C GLY A 372 23.09 5.03 0.12
N SER A 373 22.57 6.19 -0.29
CA SER A 373 22.57 7.36 0.60
C SER A 373 21.69 7.13 1.83
N ALA A 374 21.96 7.85 2.90
CA ALA A 374 21.16 7.79 4.13
C ALA A 374 19.67 8.04 3.85
N GLY A 375 19.36 8.97 2.95
CA GLY A 375 17.99 9.30 2.57
C GLY A 375 17.26 8.19 1.79
N LYS A 376 17.98 7.21 1.20
CA LYS A 376 17.40 6.02 0.56
C LYS A 376 17.29 4.85 1.53
N ILE A 377 18.28 4.68 2.43
CA ILE A 377 18.30 3.59 3.40
C ILE A 377 17.30 3.80 4.54
N ALA A 378 17.12 5.02 5.03
CA ALA A 378 16.23 5.29 6.16
C ALA A 378 14.74 4.94 5.90
N PRO A 379 14.14 5.25 4.74
CA PRO A 379 12.77 4.80 4.43
C PRO A 379 12.65 3.28 4.38
N LEU A 380 13.63 2.58 3.79
CA LEU A 380 13.65 1.12 3.77
C LEU A 380 13.69 0.53 5.18
N LYS A 381 14.52 1.10 6.07
CA LYS A 381 14.59 0.64 7.47
C LYS A 381 13.24 0.81 8.17
N ARG A 382 12.55 1.96 7.98
CA ARG A 382 11.19 2.16 8.53
C ARG A 382 10.21 1.08 8.07
N LEU A 383 10.28 0.68 6.80
CA LEU A 383 9.46 -0.41 6.27
C LEU A 383 9.83 -1.75 6.92
N LEU A 384 11.12 -2.06 7.05
CA LEU A 384 11.60 -3.28 7.71
C LEU A 384 11.17 -3.35 9.19
N ASP A 385 11.30 -2.22 9.91
CA ASP A 385 10.88 -2.11 11.31
C ASP A 385 9.37 -2.38 11.46
N LEU A 386 8.53 -1.82 10.56
CA LEU A 386 7.10 -2.03 10.55
C LEU A 386 6.73 -3.52 10.34
N HIS A 387 7.43 -4.19 9.43
CA HIS A 387 7.26 -5.63 9.18
C HIS A 387 7.97 -6.53 10.18
N GLN A 388 8.73 -5.97 11.14
CA GLN A 388 9.56 -6.71 12.10
C GLN A 388 10.59 -7.60 11.41
N ILE A 389 11.15 -7.16 10.28
CA ILE A 389 12.26 -7.81 9.58
C ILE A 389 13.56 -7.28 10.15
N ARG A 390 14.38 -8.17 10.76
CA ARG A 390 15.67 -7.80 11.32
C ARG A 390 16.67 -7.47 10.22
N TYR A 391 17.52 -6.50 10.51
CA TYR A 391 18.68 -6.14 9.70
C TYR A 391 19.89 -5.88 10.58
N GLU A 392 21.05 -5.99 10.00
CA GLU A 392 22.36 -5.82 10.62
C GLU A 392 23.22 -4.92 9.72
N TYR A 393 24.44 -4.66 10.12
CA TYR A 393 25.36 -3.85 9.33
C TYR A 393 26.63 -4.64 9.03
N LEU A 394 27.19 -4.45 7.84
CA LEU A 394 28.43 -5.06 7.44
C LEU A 394 29.56 -4.59 8.36
N ASN A 395 30.31 -5.53 8.95
CA ASN A 395 31.47 -5.25 9.80
C ASN A 395 32.75 -5.29 8.95
N GLY A 396 33.34 -4.11 8.76
CA GLY A 396 34.49 -3.93 7.88
C GLY A 396 34.13 -3.99 6.39
N THR A 397 35.11 -3.73 5.54
CA THR A 397 34.97 -3.85 4.08
C THR A 397 35.13 -5.32 3.68
N GLN A 398 34.20 -5.85 2.87
CA GLN A 398 34.16 -7.23 2.44
C GLN A 398 33.99 -7.38 0.93
N GLN A 399 34.63 -8.40 0.35
CA GLN A 399 34.35 -8.88 -1.01
C GLN A 399 33.30 -9.97 -0.93
N ILE A 400 32.12 -9.73 -1.51
CA ILE A 400 30.96 -10.61 -1.38
C ILE A 400 30.63 -11.18 -2.75
N LYS A 401 30.47 -12.51 -2.82
CA LYS A 401 30.04 -13.23 -4.03
C LYS A 401 28.52 -13.44 -3.98
N GLY A 402 27.83 -13.15 -5.08
CA GLY A 402 26.39 -13.35 -5.18
C GLY A 402 25.81 -12.77 -6.45
N TYR A 403 24.49 -12.69 -6.52
CA TYR A 403 23.78 -12.02 -7.61
C TYR A 403 23.78 -10.51 -7.38
N ASP A 404 24.41 -9.78 -8.28
CA ASP A 404 24.50 -8.32 -8.27
C ASP A 404 23.31 -7.75 -9.06
N TYR A 405 22.48 -6.92 -8.41
CA TYR A 405 21.24 -6.39 -8.98
C TYR A 405 21.49 -5.41 -10.12
N GLN A 406 22.57 -4.61 -10.07
CA GLN A 406 22.91 -3.67 -11.13
C GLN A 406 23.52 -4.38 -12.34
N ALA A 407 24.38 -5.36 -12.10
CA ALA A 407 24.99 -6.14 -13.16
C ALA A 407 24.07 -7.25 -13.69
N GLN A 408 22.98 -7.57 -12.99
CA GLN A 408 22.02 -8.63 -13.31
C GLN A 408 22.67 -10.00 -13.54
N ARG A 409 23.73 -10.31 -12.77
CA ARG A 409 24.50 -11.56 -12.86
C ARG A 409 25.22 -11.88 -11.57
N ASN A 410 25.67 -13.12 -11.45
CA ASN A 410 26.55 -13.53 -10.37
C ASN A 410 27.95 -12.97 -10.58
N GLN A 411 28.47 -12.27 -9.55
CA GLN A 411 29.83 -11.73 -9.52
C GLN A 411 30.31 -11.52 -8.07
N THR A 412 31.55 -11.06 -7.90
CA THR A 412 32.09 -10.62 -6.63
C THR A 412 32.15 -9.11 -6.61
N THR A 413 31.51 -8.50 -5.61
CA THR A 413 31.44 -7.04 -5.48
C THR A 413 31.92 -6.62 -4.09
N ARG A 414 32.66 -5.51 -4.03
CA ARG A 414 33.11 -4.89 -2.77
C ARG A 414 31.98 -4.08 -2.15
N PHE A 415 31.75 -4.34 -0.86
CA PHE A 415 30.88 -3.52 0.01
C PHE A 415 31.70 -2.97 1.16
N ASP A 416 31.51 -1.70 1.47
CA ASP A 416 32.22 -1.02 2.55
C ASP A 416 31.51 -1.22 3.89
N ASN A 417 32.24 -0.96 4.98
CA ASN A 417 31.73 -1.02 6.35
C ASN A 417 30.42 -0.24 6.51
N GLY A 418 29.46 -0.83 7.22
CA GLY A 418 28.17 -0.21 7.50
C GLY A 418 27.11 -0.39 6.41
N ALA A 419 27.38 -1.13 5.32
CA ALA A 419 26.31 -1.54 4.39
C ALA A 419 25.21 -2.31 5.13
N LEU A 420 23.94 -2.10 4.76
CA LEU A 420 22.81 -2.77 5.39
C LEU A 420 22.78 -4.24 4.96
N VAL A 421 22.61 -5.15 5.92
CA VAL A 421 22.54 -6.60 5.69
C VAL A 421 21.21 -7.12 6.24
N ILE A 422 20.46 -7.81 5.40
CA ILE A 422 19.19 -8.44 5.78
C ILE A 422 19.39 -9.95 5.74
N PRO A 423 19.60 -10.61 6.89
CA PRO A 423 19.75 -12.06 6.96
C PRO A 423 18.39 -12.71 6.77
N THR A 424 18.32 -13.80 6.00
CA THR A 424 17.09 -14.59 5.84
C THR A 424 16.92 -15.65 6.92
N ASN A 425 17.98 -15.93 7.69
CA ASN A 425 17.89 -16.80 8.87
C ASN A 425 17.29 -16.03 10.06
N GLN A 426 16.00 -15.75 9.96
CA GLN A 426 15.18 -15.10 10.98
C GLN A 426 13.72 -15.53 10.83
N VAL A 427 12.90 -15.29 11.83
CA VAL A 427 11.46 -15.66 11.81
C VAL A 427 10.74 -15.10 10.58
N LYS A 428 10.98 -13.83 10.25
CA LYS A 428 10.45 -13.17 9.06
C LYS A 428 11.26 -13.43 7.78
N GLY A 429 12.12 -14.44 7.78
CA GLY A 429 13.06 -14.71 6.68
C GLY A 429 12.41 -15.05 5.34
N LYS A 430 11.24 -15.71 5.35
CA LYS A 430 10.48 -15.97 4.12
C LYS A 430 9.92 -14.68 3.53
N MET A 431 9.34 -13.82 4.35
CA MET A 431 8.89 -12.49 3.92
C MET A 431 10.08 -11.65 3.41
N ALA A 432 11.22 -11.67 4.09
CA ALA A 432 12.42 -11.00 3.61
C ALA A 432 12.88 -11.54 2.24
N GLN A 433 12.82 -12.87 2.02
CA GLN A 433 13.12 -13.44 0.71
C GLN A 433 12.16 -12.88 -0.35
N VAL A 434 10.86 -12.95 -0.15
CA VAL A 434 9.85 -12.47 -1.11
C VAL A 434 10.07 -11.01 -1.47
N LEU A 435 10.32 -10.14 -0.48
CA LEU A 435 10.47 -8.71 -0.71
C LEU A 435 11.79 -8.31 -1.39
N PHE A 436 12.82 -9.14 -1.26
CA PHE A 436 14.17 -8.78 -1.71
C PHE A 436 14.72 -9.65 -2.84
N GLU A 437 14.11 -10.77 -3.18
CA GLU A 437 14.65 -11.62 -4.24
C GLU A 437 14.68 -10.91 -5.60
N PRO A 438 15.69 -11.17 -6.43
CA PRO A 438 15.82 -10.55 -7.75
C PRO A 438 14.85 -11.11 -8.78
N ASP A 439 14.45 -12.35 -8.59
CA ASP A 439 13.58 -13.13 -9.47
C ASP A 439 12.80 -14.19 -8.68
N THR A 440 11.61 -14.51 -9.12
CA THR A 440 10.82 -15.62 -8.61
C THR A 440 10.48 -16.61 -9.75
N ALA A 441 10.30 -17.88 -9.41
CA ALA A 441 9.88 -18.87 -10.39
C ALA A 441 8.38 -18.75 -10.65
N LEU A 442 8.01 -18.56 -11.91
CA LEU A 442 6.62 -18.57 -12.34
C LEU A 442 6.24 -19.96 -12.83
N GLN A 443 5.12 -20.48 -12.37
CA GLN A 443 4.54 -21.75 -12.82
C GLN A 443 3.76 -21.57 -14.13
N ASP A 444 3.29 -20.36 -14.40
CA ASP A 444 2.71 -19.92 -15.66
C ASP A 444 3.32 -18.57 -16.05
N SER A 445 3.53 -18.34 -17.34
CA SER A 445 4.04 -17.08 -17.88
C SER A 445 2.97 -15.98 -17.95
N ILE A 446 1.71 -16.35 -17.82
CA ILE A 446 0.58 -15.43 -17.80
C ILE A 446 0.10 -15.28 -16.35
N THR A 447 0.04 -14.06 -15.89
CA THR A 447 -0.33 -13.70 -14.52
C THR A 447 -1.50 -12.72 -14.53
N TYR A 448 -2.30 -12.79 -13.49
CA TYR A 448 -3.46 -11.91 -13.32
C TYR A 448 -3.06 -10.46 -13.15
N ASP A 449 -1.98 -10.18 -12.40
CA ASP A 449 -1.60 -8.82 -12.01
C ASP A 449 -0.05 -8.65 -11.97
N ILE A 450 0.46 -7.81 -11.09
CA ILE A 450 1.86 -7.37 -10.99
C ILE A 450 2.79 -8.56 -10.73
N THR A 451 3.88 -8.66 -11.49
CA THR A 451 4.88 -9.74 -11.41
C THR A 451 6.25 -9.29 -10.91
N ALA A 452 6.43 -8.00 -10.61
CA ALA A 452 7.72 -7.45 -10.20
C ALA A 452 7.56 -6.46 -9.04
N TRP A 453 8.34 -6.65 -7.96
CA TRP A 453 8.21 -5.86 -6.73
C TRP A 453 9.50 -5.70 -5.92
N SER A 454 10.65 -6.16 -6.39
CA SER A 454 11.90 -6.24 -5.62
C SER A 454 12.32 -4.89 -5.00
N LEU A 455 12.43 -4.83 -3.67
CA LEU A 455 12.73 -3.59 -2.92
C LEU A 455 14.08 -2.95 -3.27
N PRO A 456 15.18 -3.69 -3.56
CA PRO A 456 16.42 -3.06 -4.00
C PRO A 456 16.26 -2.15 -5.21
N TYR A 457 15.47 -2.57 -6.20
CA TYR A 457 15.15 -1.77 -7.38
C TYR A 457 14.21 -0.60 -7.03
N ALA A 458 13.18 -0.85 -6.24
CA ALA A 458 12.19 0.16 -5.86
C ALA A 458 12.82 1.33 -5.09
N TYR A 459 13.80 1.05 -4.21
CA TYR A 459 14.55 2.08 -3.46
C TYR A 459 15.79 2.62 -4.19
N GLY A 460 16.10 2.10 -5.40
CA GLY A 460 17.28 2.51 -6.17
C GLY A 460 18.58 2.30 -5.41
N LEU A 461 18.73 1.13 -4.78
CA LEU A 461 19.88 0.76 -3.96
C LEU A 461 20.82 -0.15 -4.73
N LYS A 462 22.13 0.02 -4.53
CA LYS A 462 23.11 -0.99 -4.93
C LYS A 462 22.95 -2.19 -4.01
N ALA A 463 22.73 -3.38 -4.59
CA ALA A 463 22.38 -4.55 -3.83
C ALA A 463 23.03 -5.84 -4.34
N MET A 464 23.14 -6.83 -3.44
CA MET A 464 23.57 -8.19 -3.75
C MET A 464 22.79 -9.21 -2.94
N ALA A 465 22.30 -10.25 -3.60
CA ALA A 465 21.73 -11.44 -2.96
C ALA A 465 22.85 -12.51 -2.86
N SER A 466 23.14 -13.00 -1.64
CA SER A 466 24.31 -13.84 -1.39
C SER A 466 24.03 -15.07 -0.53
N ASN A 467 24.73 -16.15 -0.85
CA ASN A 467 24.83 -17.36 -0.01
C ASN A 467 26.16 -17.44 0.75
N SER A 468 26.99 -16.40 0.69
CA SER A 468 28.22 -16.31 1.44
C SER A 468 27.98 -16.00 2.91
N LYS A 469 28.84 -16.48 3.78
CA LYS A 469 28.86 -16.07 5.19
C LYS A 469 29.31 -14.60 5.27
N ILE A 470 28.48 -13.74 5.84
CA ILE A 470 28.73 -12.31 5.99
C ILE A 470 29.11 -12.02 7.44
N ASN A 471 30.17 -11.23 7.64
CA ASN A 471 30.52 -10.73 8.96
C ASN A 471 29.75 -9.44 9.24
N THR A 472 28.90 -9.44 10.27
CA THR A 472 27.97 -8.37 10.60
C THR A 472 28.16 -7.85 12.02
N GLN A 473 27.60 -6.67 12.28
CA GLN A 473 27.48 -6.05 13.60
C GLN A 473 26.07 -5.46 13.78
N ALA A 474 25.60 -5.41 15.02
CA ALA A 474 24.21 -4.99 15.32
C ALA A 474 23.96 -3.48 15.12
N GLN A 475 24.99 -2.63 15.23
CA GLN A 475 24.87 -1.18 15.12
C GLN A 475 25.68 -0.63 13.97
N SER A 476 25.14 0.40 13.29
CA SER A 476 25.94 1.20 12.36
C SER A 476 26.96 2.04 13.11
N ALA A 477 28.05 2.41 12.45
CA ALA A 477 28.95 3.45 12.98
C ALA A 477 28.12 4.74 13.24
N PRO A 478 28.41 5.48 14.32
CA PRO A 478 27.74 6.73 14.60
C PRO A 478 27.84 7.68 13.41
N SER A 479 26.72 8.30 13.01
CA SER A 479 26.74 9.40 12.06
C SER A 479 27.51 10.56 12.67
N ALA A 480 28.35 11.25 11.87
CA ALA A 480 29.05 12.43 12.34
C ALA A 480 28.03 13.49 12.84
N ALA A 481 28.30 14.02 14.03
CA ALA A 481 27.48 15.10 14.58
C ALA A 481 27.51 16.30 13.63
N THR A 482 26.35 16.93 13.43
CA THR A 482 26.26 18.15 12.63
C THR A 482 27.04 19.28 13.34
N PRO A 483 27.98 19.97 12.67
CA PRO A 483 28.73 21.04 13.29
C PRO A 483 27.82 22.14 13.85
N PRO A 484 28.21 22.84 14.94
CA PRO A 484 27.45 23.97 15.44
C PRO A 484 27.37 25.08 14.38
N LEU A 485 26.30 25.89 14.44
CA LEU A 485 26.15 27.10 13.61
C LEU A 485 27.25 28.08 14.00
N GLY A 486 28.36 28.11 13.24
CA GLY A 486 29.39 29.14 13.35
C GLY A 486 29.08 30.34 12.42
N GLU A 487 29.94 31.35 12.45
CA GLU A 487 29.93 32.38 11.43
C GLU A 487 30.31 31.76 10.08
N ALA A 488 29.29 31.52 9.25
CA ALA A 488 29.44 30.98 7.90
C ALA A 488 28.77 31.92 6.89
N MET A 489 29.28 31.97 5.67
CA MET A 489 28.63 32.61 4.54
C MET A 489 27.34 31.93 4.17
N GLY A 490 27.23 30.65 4.51
CA GLY A 490 26.06 29.82 4.26
C GLY A 490 26.35 28.35 4.56
N TRP A 491 25.45 27.49 4.11
CA TRP A 491 25.56 26.03 4.25
C TRP A 491 25.27 25.33 2.94
N GLY A 492 25.99 24.23 2.70
CA GLY A 492 25.74 23.31 1.61
C GLY A 492 25.21 21.97 2.13
N THR A 493 24.42 21.27 1.31
CA THR A 493 23.94 19.92 1.59
C THR A 493 23.70 19.13 0.31
N SER A 494 23.79 17.79 0.40
CA SER A 494 23.51 16.90 -0.75
C SER A 494 22.03 16.88 -1.12
N TYR A 495 21.75 16.54 -2.40
CA TYR A 495 20.42 16.31 -2.92
C TYR A 495 20.46 15.06 -3.82
N ASP A 496 20.09 13.89 -3.27
CA ASP A 496 20.19 12.60 -3.96
C ASP A 496 19.11 11.60 -3.55
N SER A 497 18.10 12.08 -2.81
CA SER A 497 17.00 11.24 -2.33
C SER A 497 15.68 12.02 -2.23
N PHE A 498 14.58 11.29 -2.11
CA PHE A 498 13.27 11.88 -1.86
C PHE A 498 13.19 12.61 -0.50
N GLU A 499 13.91 12.13 0.52
CA GLU A 499 14.00 12.83 1.82
C GLU A 499 14.62 14.22 1.69
N ASP A 500 15.52 14.41 0.72
CA ASP A 500 16.09 15.73 0.41
C ASP A 500 15.06 16.64 -0.25
N GLY A 501 14.15 16.07 -1.04
CA GLY A 501 12.98 16.78 -1.59
C GLY A 501 12.05 17.29 -0.48
N LYS A 502 11.77 16.48 0.54
CA LYS A 502 10.99 16.89 1.72
C LYS A 502 11.68 18.01 2.49
N PHE A 503 13.00 17.93 2.67
CA PHE A 503 13.79 18.96 3.30
C PHE A 503 13.73 20.28 2.51
N LEU A 504 13.93 20.23 1.20
CA LEU A 504 13.84 21.40 0.31
C LEU A 504 12.44 22.04 0.37
N ALA A 505 11.39 21.24 0.30
CA ALA A 505 10.01 21.71 0.41
C ALA A 505 9.76 22.44 1.75
N ALA A 506 10.31 21.92 2.85
CA ALA A 506 10.20 22.57 4.17
C ALA A 506 10.93 23.92 4.23
N LEU A 507 12.12 24.03 3.62
CA LEU A 507 12.87 25.29 3.52
C LEU A 507 12.09 26.34 2.72
N ILE A 508 11.58 25.96 1.54
CA ILE A 508 10.81 26.87 0.67
C ILE A 508 9.53 27.32 1.37
N LYS A 509 8.83 26.43 2.09
CA LYS A 509 7.65 26.78 2.90
C LYS A 509 7.97 27.78 4.00
N ALA A 510 9.14 27.68 4.61
CA ALA A 510 9.62 28.61 5.63
C ALA A 510 10.18 29.93 5.03
N ASN A 511 9.99 30.15 3.72
CA ASN A 511 10.52 31.29 2.96
C ASN A 511 12.05 31.44 3.10
N ILE A 512 12.76 30.31 3.14
CA ILE A 512 14.22 30.28 3.07
C ILE A 512 14.62 30.13 1.59
N ASN A 513 15.42 31.07 1.11
CA ASN A 513 15.95 31.03 -0.25
C ASN A 513 17.06 30.02 -0.36
N VAL A 514 16.95 29.15 -1.36
CA VAL A 514 17.86 28.05 -1.62
C VAL A 514 18.34 28.12 -3.07
N ARG A 515 19.62 27.84 -3.29
CA ARG A 515 20.20 27.64 -4.63
C ARG A 515 20.57 26.17 -4.84
N TYR A 516 20.65 25.74 -6.08
CA TYR A 516 21.27 24.48 -6.49
C TYR A 516 22.40 24.72 -7.49
N SER A 517 23.41 23.85 -7.50
CA SER A 517 24.51 23.97 -8.46
C SER A 517 24.25 23.14 -9.73
N GLN A 518 24.37 23.79 -10.90
CA GLN A 518 24.34 23.12 -12.21
C GLN A 518 25.66 22.46 -12.60
N LYS A 519 26.76 22.77 -11.88
CA LYS A 519 28.09 22.22 -12.13
C LYS A 519 28.71 21.73 -10.82
N PRO A 520 29.58 20.72 -10.87
CA PRO A 520 30.34 20.34 -9.68
C PRO A 520 31.28 21.48 -9.30
N LEU A 521 31.53 21.60 -7.98
CA LEU A 521 32.46 22.60 -7.44
C LEU A 521 33.16 22.04 -6.17
N THR A 522 34.28 22.62 -5.81
CA THR A 522 34.95 22.41 -4.52
C THR A 522 34.98 23.73 -3.78
N ASN A 523 34.54 23.74 -2.52
CA ASN A 523 34.59 24.91 -1.65
C ASN A 523 34.89 24.49 -0.22
N SER A 524 35.78 25.20 0.42
CA SER A 524 36.22 24.90 1.78
C SER A 524 36.73 23.47 1.93
N GLY A 525 37.44 22.96 0.93
CA GLY A 525 37.99 21.59 0.89
C GLY A 525 36.94 20.48 0.69
N LYS A 526 35.67 20.81 0.46
CA LYS A 526 34.59 19.84 0.23
C LYS A 526 34.14 19.86 -1.23
N ASN A 527 33.95 18.66 -1.79
CA ASN A 527 33.44 18.47 -3.15
C ASN A 527 31.92 18.44 -3.16
N TRP A 528 31.32 19.24 -4.02
CA TRP A 528 29.90 19.35 -4.23
C TRP A 528 29.52 18.87 -5.64
N LYS A 529 28.52 18.02 -5.71
CA LYS A 529 28.00 17.51 -6.99
C LYS A 529 26.97 18.47 -7.60
N ARG A 530 26.62 18.26 -8.87
CA ARG A 530 25.44 18.87 -9.48
C ARG A 530 24.21 18.56 -8.65
N GLY A 531 23.28 19.49 -8.56
CA GLY A 531 22.04 19.35 -7.78
C GLY A 531 22.20 19.59 -6.28
N ASN A 532 23.43 19.68 -5.73
CA ASN A 532 23.59 19.99 -4.32
C ASN A 532 23.01 21.37 -3.99
N LEU A 533 22.45 21.49 -2.79
CA LEU A 533 21.72 22.66 -2.34
C LEU A 533 22.61 23.58 -1.48
N PHE A 534 22.39 24.89 -1.62
CA PHE A 534 23.11 25.93 -0.87
C PHE A 534 22.12 26.92 -0.27
N ILE A 535 22.26 27.20 1.02
CA ILE A 535 21.51 28.19 1.79
C ILE A 535 22.49 29.32 2.12
N LEU A 536 22.47 30.40 1.34
CA LEU A 536 23.45 31.46 1.46
C LEU A 536 22.90 32.64 2.25
N LYS A 537 23.75 33.26 3.11
CA LYS A 537 23.42 34.44 3.90
C LYS A 537 22.94 35.58 3.01
N GLY A 538 23.64 35.84 1.88
CA GLY A 538 23.32 36.91 0.95
C GLY A 538 21.90 36.83 0.36
N ASP A 539 21.38 35.62 0.15
CA ASP A 539 20.02 35.44 -0.36
C ASP A 539 18.93 35.59 0.71
N ASN A 540 19.31 35.52 1.99
CA ASN A 540 18.40 35.48 3.13
C ASN A 540 18.50 36.68 4.09
N LEU A 541 19.14 37.77 3.69
CA LEU A 541 19.35 38.97 4.53
C LEU A 541 18.05 39.59 5.07
N LYS A 542 16.93 39.42 4.35
CA LYS A 542 15.62 39.94 4.78
C LYS A 542 14.92 39.04 5.82
N ASN A 543 15.46 37.89 6.11
CA ASN A 543 14.96 36.92 7.10
C ASN A 543 16.03 36.72 8.18
N PRO A 544 16.02 37.47 9.28
CA PRO A 544 17.07 37.43 10.30
C PRO A 544 17.18 36.07 10.99
N ASP A 545 16.08 35.29 11.04
CA ASP A 545 16.01 33.97 11.68
C ASP A 545 16.30 32.79 10.74
N TYR A 546 16.67 33.07 9.47
CA TYR A 546 16.83 32.03 8.46
C TYR A 546 17.78 30.91 8.89
N ALA A 547 18.88 31.27 9.57
CA ALA A 547 19.91 30.31 9.99
C ALA A 547 19.37 29.34 11.04
N THR A 548 18.70 29.87 12.08
CA THR A 548 18.08 29.08 13.14
C THR A 548 16.96 28.20 12.58
N THR A 549 16.12 28.77 11.73
CA THR A 549 15.01 28.04 11.09
C THR A 549 15.53 26.93 10.16
N ALA A 550 16.56 27.22 9.34
CA ALA A 550 17.17 26.20 8.47
C ALA A 550 17.77 25.06 9.29
N ARG A 551 18.40 25.36 10.42
CA ARG A 551 18.95 24.35 11.33
C ARG A 551 17.85 23.48 11.94
N GLN A 552 16.80 24.08 12.48
CA GLN A 552 15.67 23.33 13.05
C GLN A 552 15.02 22.40 12.01
N ILE A 553 14.88 22.87 10.76
CA ILE A 553 14.37 22.05 9.65
C ILE A 553 15.37 20.92 9.33
N ALA A 554 16.67 21.20 9.29
CA ALA A 554 17.70 20.21 9.03
C ALA A 554 17.72 19.11 10.11
N ASP A 555 17.66 19.50 11.39
CA ASP A 555 17.61 18.56 12.52
C ASP A 555 16.36 17.67 12.45
N LYS A 556 15.18 18.27 12.16
CA LYS A 556 13.93 17.52 11.98
C LYS A 556 14.00 16.49 10.83
N HIS A 557 14.68 16.84 9.74
CA HIS A 557 14.86 15.97 8.57
C HIS A 557 16.13 15.14 8.64
N GLN A 558 16.87 15.18 9.76
CA GLN A 558 18.15 14.47 9.96
C GLN A 558 19.17 14.78 8.86
N LYS A 559 19.18 16.05 8.40
CA LYS A 559 20.01 16.51 7.28
C LYS A 559 21.24 17.25 7.78
N ALA A 560 22.43 16.83 7.31
CA ALA A 560 23.65 17.54 7.60
C ALA A 560 23.73 18.85 6.79
N LEU A 561 24.11 19.94 7.46
CA LEU A 561 24.45 21.21 6.86
C LEU A 561 25.94 21.48 7.04
N ASP A 562 26.67 21.49 5.95
CA ASP A 562 28.11 21.75 5.97
C ASP A 562 28.38 23.25 5.77
N PRO A 563 29.23 23.88 6.60
CA PRO A 563 29.48 25.29 6.52
C PRO A 563 30.23 25.67 5.24
N ILE A 564 29.78 26.77 4.63
CA ILE A 564 30.48 27.45 3.53
C ILE A 564 31.11 28.72 4.12
N SER A 565 32.43 28.71 4.27
CA SER A 565 33.17 29.79 4.91
C SER A 565 33.41 31.01 3.99
N THR A 566 33.47 30.77 2.69
CA THR A 566 33.73 31.77 1.67
C THR A 566 32.90 31.57 0.41
N GLY A 567 32.59 32.66 -0.30
CA GLY A 567 31.96 32.58 -1.62
C GLY A 567 32.87 32.19 -2.74
N TYR A 568 34.18 32.20 -2.50
CA TYR A 568 35.22 31.82 -3.47
C TYR A 568 35.39 30.31 -3.48
N ALA A 569 35.21 29.70 -4.64
CA ALA A 569 35.36 28.25 -4.81
C ALA A 569 36.83 27.86 -5.04
N ASP A 570 37.29 26.77 -4.42
CA ASP A 570 38.63 26.21 -4.67
C ASP A 570 38.73 25.68 -6.12
N GLN A 571 37.62 25.14 -6.63
CA GLN A 571 37.47 24.68 -8.02
C GLN A 571 36.01 24.82 -8.47
N GLY A 572 35.80 25.14 -9.73
CA GLY A 572 34.49 25.28 -10.32
C GLY A 572 33.85 26.66 -10.08
N PRO A 573 32.52 26.80 -10.11
CA PRO A 573 31.85 28.09 -9.99
C PRO A 573 31.81 28.61 -8.55
N ASP A 574 32.04 29.90 -8.37
CA ASP A 574 31.84 30.63 -7.10
C ASP A 574 30.40 30.69 -6.69
N MET A 575 30.10 30.97 -5.39
CA MET A 575 28.73 31.00 -4.84
C MET A 575 27.82 32.06 -5.47
N GLY A 576 28.37 33.09 -6.11
CA GLY A 576 27.65 34.10 -6.89
C GLY A 576 27.51 33.81 -8.38
N SER A 577 28.01 32.67 -8.84
CA SER A 577 28.00 32.30 -10.28
C SER A 577 26.60 32.04 -10.80
N TYR A 578 26.38 32.29 -12.11
CA TYR A 578 25.17 31.88 -12.82
C TYR A 578 24.92 30.36 -12.81
N ALA A 579 25.94 29.54 -12.53
CA ALA A 579 25.78 28.10 -12.34
C ALA A 579 25.10 27.71 -11.02
N LEU A 580 24.95 28.64 -10.07
CA LEU A 580 24.19 28.46 -8.86
C LEU A 580 22.80 29.12 -9.01
N GLN A 581 21.84 28.32 -9.41
CA GLN A 581 20.48 28.78 -9.73
C GLN A 581 19.61 28.88 -8.47
N TRP A 582 18.83 29.94 -8.38
CA TRP A 582 17.85 30.12 -7.32
C TRP A 582 16.60 29.24 -7.57
N ILE A 583 16.14 28.57 -6.53
CA ILE A 583 14.90 27.78 -6.55
C ILE A 583 13.73 28.66 -6.15
N LYS A 584 12.88 28.98 -7.11
CA LYS A 584 11.65 29.77 -6.86
C LYS A 584 10.58 28.87 -6.24
N LYS A 585 9.76 29.44 -5.34
CA LYS A 585 8.56 28.79 -4.82
C LYS A 585 7.50 28.70 -5.95
N PRO A 586 7.15 27.52 -6.45
CA PRO A 586 6.20 27.40 -7.55
C PRO A 586 4.75 27.48 -7.06
N GLN A 587 3.86 28.03 -7.91
CA GLN A 587 2.42 27.82 -7.82
C GLN A 587 2.06 26.61 -8.69
N ILE A 588 1.58 25.54 -8.05
CA ILE A 588 1.35 24.25 -8.69
C ILE A 588 -0.14 23.99 -8.81
N ALA A 589 -0.61 23.54 -9.98
CA ALA A 589 -1.95 23.04 -10.16
C ALA A 589 -1.91 21.59 -10.68
N VAL A 590 -2.87 20.79 -10.23
CA VAL A 590 -3.10 19.41 -10.67
C VAL A 590 -4.51 19.29 -11.22
N LEU A 591 -4.66 18.72 -12.42
CA LEU A 591 -5.99 18.48 -12.98
C LEU A 591 -6.66 17.31 -12.27
N ALA A 592 -7.94 17.48 -12.01
CA ALA A 592 -8.81 16.53 -11.31
C ALA A 592 -10.12 16.34 -12.05
N GLU A 593 -10.85 15.29 -11.69
CA GLU A 593 -12.21 14.96 -12.16
C GLU A 593 -12.32 14.61 -13.66
N GLY A 594 -13.51 14.30 -14.10
CA GLY A 594 -13.82 13.99 -15.48
C GLY A 594 -13.21 12.65 -15.92
N ARG A 595 -12.31 12.70 -16.92
CA ARG A 595 -11.63 11.52 -17.46
C ARG A 595 -10.18 11.36 -16.95
N VAL A 596 -9.86 12.03 -15.86
CA VAL A 596 -8.58 11.85 -15.15
C VAL A 596 -8.62 10.52 -14.40
N SER A 597 -7.52 9.77 -14.43
CA SER A 597 -7.36 8.58 -13.59
C SER A 597 -7.39 8.99 -12.12
N SER A 598 -8.35 8.48 -11.37
CA SER A 598 -8.48 8.79 -9.95
C SER A 598 -7.26 8.28 -9.15
N TYR A 599 -6.75 7.09 -9.46
CA TYR A 599 -5.56 6.52 -8.82
C TYR A 599 -4.34 7.43 -8.97
N ASN A 600 -3.98 7.79 -10.21
CA ASN A 600 -2.80 8.65 -10.42
C ASN A 600 -2.99 10.05 -9.84
N TYR A 601 -4.22 10.57 -9.84
CA TYR A 601 -4.52 11.81 -9.14
C TYR A 601 -4.29 11.66 -7.63
N GLY A 602 -4.78 10.56 -7.03
CA GLY A 602 -4.61 10.26 -5.61
C GLY A 602 -3.14 10.14 -5.19
N GLU A 603 -2.32 9.48 -6.01
CA GLU A 603 -0.87 9.38 -5.80
C GLU A 603 -0.21 10.76 -5.73
N ILE A 604 -0.54 11.67 -6.66
CA ILE A 604 -0.02 13.03 -6.70
C ILE A 604 -0.55 13.84 -5.51
N TRP A 605 -1.83 13.70 -5.17
CA TRP A 605 -2.44 14.36 -4.02
C TRP A 605 -1.76 13.97 -2.71
N HIS A 606 -1.63 12.66 -2.45
CA HIS A 606 -0.92 12.14 -1.28
C HIS A 606 0.55 12.58 -1.24
N PHE A 607 1.23 12.58 -2.40
CA PHE A 607 2.60 13.04 -2.52
C PHE A 607 2.78 14.48 -2.04
N PHE A 608 1.94 15.40 -2.50
CA PHE A 608 2.04 16.80 -2.09
C PHE A 608 1.61 17.03 -0.64
N GLU A 609 0.48 16.47 -0.20
CA GLU A 609 -0.06 16.73 1.14
C GLU A 609 0.65 15.94 2.23
N GLN A 610 0.82 14.63 2.06
CA GLN A 610 1.34 13.79 3.12
C GLN A 610 2.86 13.68 3.11
N GLN A 611 3.46 13.62 1.94
CA GLN A 611 4.90 13.38 1.86
C GLN A 611 5.71 14.67 1.78
N LEU A 612 5.44 15.57 0.84
CA LEU A 612 6.13 16.85 0.73
C LEU A 612 5.59 17.89 1.73
N LYS A 613 4.32 17.79 2.13
CA LYS A 613 3.61 18.80 2.91
C LYS A 613 3.67 20.16 2.24
N PHE A 614 3.53 20.20 0.91
CA PHE A 614 3.64 21.37 0.06
C PHE A 614 2.30 21.67 -0.62
N PRO A 615 1.84 22.94 -0.62
CA PRO A 615 0.53 23.30 -1.16
C PRO A 615 0.49 23.16 -2.69
N PHE A 616 -0.66 22.75 -3.21
CA PHE A 616 -1.00 22.76 -4.63
C PHE A 616 -2.50 23.11 -4.80
N HIS A 617 -2.90 23.43 -6.01
CA HIS A 617 -4.29 23.73 -6.38
C HIS A 617 -4.89 22.57 -7.16
N GLN A 618 -6.07 22.13 -6.76
CA GLN A 618 -6.87 21.22 -7.56
C GLN A 618 -7.69 22.02 -8.58
N VAL A 619 -7.59 21.68 -9.86
CA VAL A 619 -8.32 22.35 -10.93
C VAL A 619 -9.11 21.31 -11.73
N ARG A 620 -10.40 21.53 -11.90
CA ARG A 620 -11.20 20.67 -12.78
C ARG A 620 -10.75 20.83 -14.23
N ALA A 621 -10.62 19.73 -14.95
CA ALA A 621 -10.13 19.76 -16.32
C ALA A 621 -10.98 20.64 -17.27
N ASN A 622 -12.28 20.76 -17.02
CA ASN A 622 -13.17 21.62 -17.78
C ASN A 622 -13.06 23.11 -17.41
N GLU A 623 -12.53 23.45 -16.25
CA GLU A 623 -12.36 24.83 -15.76
C GLU A 623 -11.01 25.44 -16.17
N LEU A 624 -10.11 24.65 -16.76
CA LEU A 624 -8.83 25.15 -17.23
C LEU A 624 -9.03 26.17 -18.36
N ASN A 625 -8.53 27.38 -18.13
CA ASN A 625 -8.59 28.53 -19.07
C ASN A 625 -7.38 29.44 -18.83
N SER A 626 -7.22 30.49 -19.65
CA SER A 626 -6.11 31.43 -19.56
C SER A 626 -5.99 32.11 -18.20
N ARG A 627 -7.10 32.45 -17.55
CA ARG A 627 -7.10 33.10 -16.22
C ARG A 627 -6.50 32.19 -15.14
N VAL A 628 -6.79 30.88 -15.20
CA VAL A 628 -6.20 29.89 -14.27
C VAL A 628 -4.73 29.72 -14.59
N LEU A 629 -4.35 29.58 -15.86
CA LEU A 629 -2.97 29.43 -16.32
C LEU A 629 -2.08 30.61 -15.88
N ASP A 630 -2.58 31.84 -15.96
CA ASP A 630 -1.82 33.05 -15.56
C ASP A 630 -1.51 33.09 -14.02
N GLN A 631 -2.13 32.23 -13.21
CA GLN A 631 -1.92 32.17 -11.76
C GLN A 631 -0.99 31.05 -11.31
N ILE A 632 -0.56 30.17 -12.22
CA ILE A 632 0.24 28.99 -11.91
C ILE A 632 1.55 28.97 -12.69
N ASP A 633 2.58 28.37 -12.07
CA ASP A 633 3.88 28.16 -12.69
C ASP A 633 4.02 26.75 -13.25
N VAL A 634 3.32 25.78 -12.64
CA VAL A 634 3.39 24.34 -12.98
C VAL A 634 1.97 23.78 -13.08
N LEU A 635 1.67 23.13 -14.20
CA LEU A 635 0.46 22.36 -14.42
C LEU A 635 0.79 20.89 -14.53
N ILE A 636 0.16 20.06 -13.68
CA ILE A 636 0.34 18.61 -13.67
C ILE A 636 -0.91 17.92 -14.24
N LEU A 637 -0.72 17.07 -15.22
CA LEU A 637 -1.73 16.21 -15.80
C LEU A 637 -1.47 14.77 -15.36
N PRO A 638 -2.23 14.23 -14.38
CA PRO A 638 -2.20 12.80 -14.07
C PRO A 638 -2.58 11.98 -15.31
N ALA A 639 -2.35 10.68 -15.32
CA ALA A 639 -2.85 9.81 -16.39
C ALA A 639 -4.35 10.04 -16.61
N GLY A 640 -4.79 9.99 -17.86
CA GLY A 640 -6.18 10.28 -18.22
C GLY A 640 -6.39 10.57 -19.70
N ARG A 641 -7.64 10.84 -20.06
CA ARG A 641 -8.02 11.28 -21.40
C ARG A 641 -8.27 12.79 -21.42
N TYR A 642 -7.41 13.52 -22.10
CA TYR A 642 -7.51 14.98 -22.19
C TYR A 642 -7.91 15.44 -23.59
N THR A 643 -8.86 16.36 -23.65
CA THR A 643 -9.30 17.02 -24.88
C THR A 643 -8.87 18.49 -24.92
N LEU A 644 -7.88 18.86 -24.12
CA LEU A 644 -7.41 20.24 -23.95
C LEU A 644 -6.93 20.87 -25.27
N LEU A 645 -6.33 20.03 -26.13
CA LEU A 645 -5.78 20.49 -27.41
C LEU A 645 -6.79 20.44 -28.56
N ASN A 646 -7.98 19.89 -28.33
CA ASN A 646 -9.01 19.77 -29.37
C ASN A 646 -9.73 21.10 -29.65
N ALA A 647 -9.74 22.01 -28.66
CA ALA A 647 -10.30 23.35 -28.81
C ALA A 647 -9.18 24.34 -29.11
N PRO A 648 -9.21 25.03 -30.27
CA PRO A 648 -8.10 25.90 -30.70
C PRO A 648 -7.77 27.00 -29.70
N ASP A 649 -8.75 27.59 -29.03
CA ASP A 649 -8.60 28.62 -28.00
C ASP A 649 -7.86 28.08 -26.75
N LYS A 650 -8.18 26.86 -26.31
CA LYS A 650 -7.51 26.22 -25.18
C LYS A 650 -6.08 25.81 -25.52
N LYS A 651 -5.87 25.27 -26.72
CA LYS A 651 -4.54 24.94 -27.23
C LYS A 651 -3.65 26.19 -27.26
N GLU A 652 -4.13 27.26 -27.85
CA GLU A 652 -3.36 28.51 -27.93
C GLU A 652 -3.08 29.10 -26.54
N ALA A 653 -4.05 29.12 -25.64
CA ALA A 653 -3.85 29.57 -24.27
C ALA A 653 -2.76 28.77 -23.54
N LEU A 654 -2.75 27.44 -23.69
CA LEU A 654 -1.75 26.56 -23.10
C LEU A 654 -0.35 26.84 -23.69
N LEU A 655 -0.25 26.96 -25.02
CA LEU A 655 1.02 27.23 -25.70
C LEU A 655 1.57 28.61 -25.34
N GLN A 656 0.72 29.63 -25.24
CA GLN A 656 1.13 30.97 -24.81
C GLN A 656 1.64 30.99 -23.37
N TRP A 657 0.96 30.26 -22.47
CA TRP A 657 1.41 30.12 -21.10
C TRP A 657 2.77 29.42 -20.99
N MET A 658 2.99 28.35 -21.79
CA MET A 658 4.29 27.66 -21.85
C MET A 658 5.39 28.57 -22.40
N ARG A 659 5.12 29.38 -23.45
CA ARG A 659 6.07 30.38 -23.98
C ARG A 659 6.46 31.45 -22.96
N LYS A 660 5.57 31.75 -22.00
CA LYS A 660 5.84 32.69 -20.90
C LYS A 660 6.63 32.03 -19.75
N GLY A 661 6.96 30.73 -19.82
CA GLY A 661 7.74 30.00 -18.84
C GLY A 661 6.93 29.05 -17.97
N GLY A 662 5.66 28.85 -18.26
CA GLY A 662 4.82 27.82 -17.63
C GLY A 662 5.36 26.40 -17.91
N ARG A 663 5.30 25.52 -16.92
CA ARG A 663 5.81 24.14 -17.01
C ARG A 663 4.67 23.14 -16.95
N LEU A 664 4.57 22.34 -18.01
CA LEU A 664 3.59 21.27 -18.12
C LEU A 664 4.24 19.92 -17.79
N LEU A 665 3.66 19.17 -16.84
CA LEU A 665 4.04 17.80 -16.53
C LEU A 665 2.88 16.88 -16.87
N ALA A 666 3.08 15.94 -17.79
CA ALA A 666 2.08 14.95 -18.17
C ALA A 666 2.56 13.55 -17.84
N PHE A 667 1.70 12.74 -17.22
CA PHE A 667 2.03 11.39 -16.78
C PHE A 667 1.22 10.33 -17.54
N GLY A 668 1.88 9.20 -17.85
CA GLY A 668 1.23 8.01 -18.39
C GLY A 668 0.38 8.33 -19.64
N SER A 669 -0.88 7.88 -19.63
CA SER A 669 -1.79 8.07 -20.77
C SER A 669 -2.15 9.53 -21.09
N ALA A 670 -1.82 10.50 -20.22
CA ALA A 670 -1.95 11.92 -20.55
C ALA A 670 -1.10 12.33 -21.74
N LEU A 671 0.03 11.65 -21.98
CA LEU A 671 0.91 11.89 -23.12
C LEU A 671 0.22 11.66 -24.47
N ASN A 672 -0.82 10.82 -24.52
CA ASN A 672 -1.59 10.58 -25.74
C ASN A 672 -2.27 11.86 -26.28
N ALA A 673 -2.54 12.85 -25.43
CA ALA A 673 -3.11 14.14 -25.85
C ALA A 673 -2.10 15.01 -26.65
N PHE A 674 -0.81 14.73 -26.53
CA PHE A 674 0.30 15.50 -27.12
C PHE A 674 0.98 14.75 -28.26
N SER A 675 0.79 13.44 -28.34
CA SER A 675 1.38 12.61 -29.40
C SER A 675 0.81 12.99 -30.77
N GLY A 676 1.71 13.21 -31.74
CA GLY A 676 1.33 13.65 -33.09
C GLY A 676 0.79 15.08 -33.17
N GLN A 677 0.94 15.88 -32.11
CA GLN A 677 0.46 17.26 -32.04
C GLN A 677 1.64 18.24 -32.07
N GLU A 678 1.62 19.16 -33.04
CA GLU A 678 2.55 20.28 -33.02
C GLU A 678 2.25 21.26 -31.85
N PRO A 679 3.29 21.80 -31.18
CA PRO A 679 4.74 21.70 -31.47
C PRO A 679 5.49 20.67 -30.59
N PHE A 680 4.81 19.66 -30.04
CA PHE A 680 5.40 18.79 -28.98
C PHE A 680 6.39 17.74 -29.49
N GLY A 681 6.38 17.41 -30.78
CA GLY A 681 7.32 16.44 -31.38
C GLY A 681 7.22 15.01 -30.86
N LEU A 682 6.27 14.73 -29.94
CA LEU A 682 6.09 13.42 -29.31
C LEU A 682 5.39 12.47 -30.27
N LYS A 683 5.98 11.30 -30.51
CA LYS A 683 5.40 10.25 -31.34
C LYS A 683 5.24 8.98 -30.50
N LYS A 684 4.03 8.44 -30.46
CA LYS A 684 3.78 7.14 -29.82
C LYS A 684 4.34 6.04 -30.74
N LYS A 685 5.06 5.12 -30.13
CA LYS A 685 5.54 3.92 -30.82
C LYS A 685 4.35 2.98 -31.03
N GLU A 686 4.13 2.56 -32.27
CA GLU A 686 3.13 1.55 -32.57
C GLU A 686 3.63 0.18 -32.08
N ASN A 687 2.79 -0.54 -31.37
CA ASN A 687 3.05 -1.93 -31.06
C ASN A 687 2.70 -2.74 -32.31
N GLU A 688 3.72 -3.25 -32.99
CA GLU A 688 3.54 -4.21 -34.07
C GLU A 688 3.07 -5.54 -33.47
N ARG A 689 1.76 -5.70 -33.41
CA ARG A 689 1.14 -6.97 -33.00
C ARG A 689 0.84 -7.76 -34.26
N GLU A 690 1.58 -8.84 -34.48
CA GLU A 690 1.19 -9.85 -35.45
C GLU A 690 0.06 -10.69 -34.85
N ILE A 691 -1.15 -10.45 -35.29
CA ILE A 691 -2.30 -11.30 -34.95
C ILE A 691 -2.37 -12.40 -35.99
N ASP A 692 -2.17 -13.65 -35.56
CA ASP A 692 -2.42 -14.82 -36.41
C ASP A 692 -3.95 -14.92 -36.63
N PRO A 693 -4.47 -14.68 -37.83
CA PRO A 693 -5.89 -14.75 -38.12
C PRO A 693 -6.46 -16.18 -38.05
N LEU A 694 -5.58 -17.18 -37.97
CA LEU A 694 -5.94 -18.60 -37.86
C LEU A 694 -5.77 -19.17 -36.44
N LEU A 695 -5.47 -18.30 -35.46
CA LEU A 695 -5.31 -18.72 -34.06
C LEU A 695 -6.62 -19.38 -33.57
N PRO A 696 -6.56 -20.61 -33.03
CA PRO A 696 -7.72 -21.28 -32.45
C PRO A 696 -8.41 -20.43 -31.41
N TYR A 697 -9.72 -20.48 -31.31
CA TYR A 697 -10.51 -19.70 -30.37
C TYR A 697 -10.05 -19.90 -28.92
N GLU A 698 -9.71 -21.10 -28.51
CA GLU A 698 -9.22 -21.45 -27.16
C GLU A 698 -7.88 -20.78 -26.80
N ASP A 699 -7.07 -20.40 -27.81
CA ASP A 699 -5.76 -19.77 -27.59
C ASP A 699 -5.82 -18.22 -27.64
N GLN A 700 -6.92 -17.63 -28.13
CA GLN A 700 -7.04 -16.20 -28.38
C GLN A 700 -6.92 -15.34 -27.10
N GLU A 701 -7.54 -15.80 -26.01
CA GLU A 701 -7.48 -15.11 -24.72
C GLU A 701 -6.04 -15.10 -24.19
N ARG A 702 -5.39 -16.28 -24.19
CA ARG A 702 -4.00 -16.43 -23.74
C ARG A 702 -3.04 -15.58 -24.57
N GLU A 703 -3.20 -15.59 -25.89
CA GLU A 703 -2.41 -14.75 -26.78
C GLU A 703 -2.62 -13.25 -26.51
N SER A 704 -3.86 -12.83 -26.31
CA SER A 704 -4.16 -11.43 -25.97
C SER A 704 -3.53 -11.00 -24.67
N MET A 705 -3.50 -11.87 -23.66
CA MET A 705 -2.88 -11.60 -22.35
C MET A 705 -1.35 -11.52 -22.44
N SER A 706 -0.71 -12.25 -23.35
CA SER A 706 0.75 -12.24 -23.54
C SER A 706 1.31 -10.88 -23.95
N TYR A 707 0.48 -10.01 -24.54
CA TYR A 707 0.85 -8.64 -24.93
C TYR A 707 0.61 -7.59 -23.85
N LEU A 708 0.04 -7.97 -22.71
CA LEU A 708 -0.19 -7.03 -21.60
C LEU A 708 1.10 -6.84 -20.79
N THR A 709 1.35 -5.62 -20.38
CA THR A 709 2.34 -5.30 -19.36
C THR A 709 1.60 -5.12 -18.04
N THR A 710 1.45 -6.18 -17.29
CA THR A 710 0.67 -6.20 -16.04
C THR A 710 1.44 -5.59 -14.86
N GLY A 711 2.77 -5.55 -14.93
CA GLY A 711 3.63 -4.93 -13.94
C GLY A 711 5.04 -5.51 -13.98
N SER A 712 5.97 -4.81 -14.66
CA SER A 712 7.36 -5.22 -14.79
C SER A 712 8.30 -4.07 -14.50
N ILE A 713 9.47 -4.36 -13.92
CA ILE A 713 10.50 -3.37 -13.63
C ILE A 713 11.43 -3.24 -14.83
N TYR A 714 11.53 -2.05 -15.38
CA TYR A 714 12.40 -1.70 -16.51
C TYR A 714 13.54 -0.81 -16.05
N GLU A 715 14.74 -1.08 -16.56
CA GLU A 715 15.90 -0.23 -16.37
C GLU A 715 15.92 0.88 -17.43
N ALA A 716 15.98 2.13 -16.96
CA ALA A 716 16.15 3.32 -17.79
C ALA A 716 17.54 3.94 -17.58
N SER A 717 18.17 4.37 -18.66
CA SER A 717 19.36 5.21 -18.61
C SER A 717 18.96 6.65 -18.32
N VAL A 718 19.67 7.33 -17.40
CA VAL A 718 19.37 8.69 -16.96
C VAL A 718 20.53 9.64 -17.29
N ASP A 719 20.23 10.76 -17.92
CA ASP A 719 21.18 11.87 -18.06
C ASP A 719 21.23 12.71 -16.76
N GLY A 720 22.18 12.40 -15.89
CA GLY A 720 22.42 13.14 -14.64
C GLY A 720 22.98 14.55 -14.83
N SER A 721 23.26 15.00 -16.08
CA SER A 721 23.66 16.37 -16.36
C SER A 721 22.48 17.31 -16.54
N HIS A 722 21.32 16.78 -16.92
CA HIS A 722 20.08 17.53 -17.03
C HIS A 722 19.49 17.84 -15.63
N PRO A 723 18.89 19.02 -15.40
CA PRO A 723 18.32 19.38 -14.08
C PRO A 723 17.32 18.36 -13.50
N ILE A 724 16.48 17.76 -14.33
CA ILE A 724 15.50 16.73 -13.92
C ILE A 724 16.21 15.43 -13.50
N GLY A 725 17.36 15.10 -14.09
CA GLY A 725 18.17 13.92 -13.76
C GLY A 725 19.14 14.10 -12.58
N MET A 726 19.24 15.33 -12.03
CA MET A 726 20.16 15.60 -10.91
C MET A 726 19.74 14.82 -9.65
N GLY A 727 20.74 14.24 -8.96
CA GLY A 727 20.51 13.39 -7.80
C GLY A 727 20.32 11.91 -8.13
N TYR A 728 20.08 11.56 -9.37
CA TYR A 728 20.06 10.17 -9.84
C TYR A 728 21.45 9.67 -10.22
N THR A 729 21.63 8.35 -10.18
CA THR A 729 22.75 7.67 -10.85
C THR A 729 22.46 7.57 -12.36
N LYS A 730 23.30 6.81 -13.09
CA LYS A 730 23.05 6.58 -14.53
C LYS A 730 21.81 5.71 -14.79
N GLU A 731 21.35 4.98 -13.80
CA GLU A 731 20.26 4.02 -13.93
C GLU A 731 19.10 4.43 -13.03
N TYR A 732 17.88 4.18 -13.50
CA TYR A 732 16.63 4.29 -12.78
C TYR A 732 15.76 3.08 -13.10
N TYR A 733 15.14 2.50 -12.08
CA TYR A 733 14.27 1.35 -12.24
C TYR A 733 12.81 1.80 -12.11
N SER A 734 12.04 1.58 -13.16
CA SER A 734 10.63 1.99 -13.24
C SER A 734 9.72 0.79 -13.33
N LEU A 735 8.71 0.70 -12.45
CA LEU A 735 7.61 -0.22 -12.62
C LEU A 735 6.67 0.32 -13.71
N LYS A 736 6.45 -0.48 -14.76
CA LYS A 736 5.48 -0.18 -15.83
C LYS A 736 4.25 -1.08 -15.70
N LEU A 737 3.09 -0.47 -15.81
CA LEU A 737 1.77 -1.12 -15.78
C LEU A 737 1.06 -0.98 -17.15
N SER A 738 1.76 -0.55 -18.19
CA SER A 738 1.22 -0.45 -19.55
C SER A 738 2.30 -0.66 -20.60
N ALA A 739 1.91 -1.12 -21.77
CA ALA A 739 2.78 -1.30 -22.93
C ALA A 739 3.08 0.03 -23.68
N ASP A 740 2.51 1.16 -23.25
CA ASP A 740 2.72 2.44 -23.92
C ASP A 740 4.20 2.82 -23.96
N ALA A 741 4.69 3.12 -25.17
CA ALA A 741 6.05 3.59 -25.45
C ALA A 741 6.04 4.75 -26.44
N TYR A 742 7.08 5.57 -26.39
CA TYR A 742 7.23 6.73 -27.28
C TYR A 742 8.63 6.71 -27.91
N GLU A 743 8.73 7.27 -29.11
CA GLU A 743 10.01 7.42 -29.78
C GLU A 743 10.91 8.42 -29.04
N ILE A 744 12.21 8.30 -29.24
CA ILE A 744 13.19 9.28 -28.76
C ILE A 744 12.91 10.61 -29.48
N LEU A 745 12.85 11.70 -28.72
CA LEU A 745 12.65 13.03 -29.28
C LEU A 745 13.85 13.44 -30.12
N GLU A 746 13.61 13.89 -31.35
CA GLU A 746 14.63 14.42 -32.24
C GLU A 746 15.06 15.85 -31.81
N ASP A 747 14.06 16.67 -31.47
CA ASP A 747 14.22 18.04 -30.96
C ASP A 747 13.73 18.12 -29.51
N GLY A 748 14.63 17.89 -28.54
CA GLY A 748 14.32 17.94 -27.12
C GLY A 748 15.27 17.11 -26.27
N ASP A 749 15.13 17.23 -24.95
CA ASP A 749 15.98 16.53 -23.98
C ASP A 749 15.38 15.17 -23.61
N ASN A 750 16.06 14.08 -23.96
CA ASN A 750 15.71 12.72 -23.56
C ASN A 750 16.41 12.37 -22.25
N VAL A 751 15.85 12.80 -21.14
CA VAL A 751 16.48 12.74 -19.81
C VAL A 751 16.55 11.32 -19.26
N ALA A 752 15.53 10.50 -19.52
CA ALA A 752 15.52 9.09 -19.15
C ALA A 752 14.87 8.26 -20.25
N TYR A 753 15.49 7.15 -20.62
CA TYR A 753 15.03 6.29 -21.73
C TYR A 753 15.43 4.84 -21.51
N LEU A 754 14.64 3.92 -22.07
CA LEU A 754 14.95 2.51 -22.06
C LEU A 754 16.06 2.19 -23.06
N THR A 755 17.07 1.44 -22.64
CA THR A 755 18.24 1.10 -23.48
C THR A 755 18.08 -0.23 -24.22
N LYS A 756 17.13 -1.05 -23.77
CA LYS A 756 16.80 -2.33 -24.39
C LYS A 756 15.31 -2.34 -24.72
N THR A 757 14.97 -2.79 -25.90
CA THR A 757 13.61 -3.23 -26.21
C THR A 757 13.31 -4.44 -25.34
N ALA A 758 12.19 -4.38 -24.61
CA ALA A 758 11.73 -5.49 -23.80
C ALA A 758 11.44 -6.70 -24.70
#